data_f40a5b1be40d3ce4eee83a7ad1bd4c32
#
_entry.id   f40a5b1be40d3ce4eee83a7ad1bd4c32
#
_cell.length_a   1.000
_cell.length_b   1.000
_cell.length_c   1.000
_cell.angle_alpha   90.00
_cell.angle_beta   90.00
_cell.angle_gamma   90.00
#
_symmetry.space_group_name_H-M   'P 1'
#
loop_
_entity.id
_entity.type
_entity.pdbx_description
1 polymer ?
#
loop_
_entity_poly.entity_id
_entity_poly.type
_entity_poly.pdbx_seq_one_letter_code
_entity_poly.pdbx_strand_id
1 'polypeptide(L)'
;MKKSIFIWLVPAAATVAWLSVGAQRQAEQRATGVITPAGVSILVSMGVQDTQPTDWSGTLTVTGGEVTALSSRRPHPEDKITGVSAWTLSSRRTPAFQNRSWEDEPMQPYRQAIWPASLVVRLSGSAPVVSFRTAQGSFQIKTAELAAGQVRHYLDGKVTAELVPTATELSSADYESEFVDLIAGMGDDMWAAWTGYRKGSTVVFVRRFDGARWMPSETLTKNGGDVFQVRLARDGSGGVWAVWSEQVDGNWDLYARRYDGKAWGPRQRLTEHPQPDIFPALATASNGHVWLAWQGFRDGKSDIFVRSWNGIRWTEAQRLSESPANDWQPAVAADSKGRVHVVWDTYHKGDYDVMLRTFNGSSWSAEIPVARSPKFEAHATAACDKQDRLWVAWTESGLQWGKDTGLLVRRQATPLYKNRLMAVAIQTGQGWRQPAVDVESALPEDLWGHNESLLLKADQAGRMWLFFRRRFDRIPDVPVSAALHGAAFELYGVAYEGDRWSAPIAVPFSQGRSDMPTAAAVDARGRLHVAWATDGRDYDAMTHRKAQVFSGIAPAFPGTPRPLAAKPRLEPELRSFPVHPREQADVQRMRDFTLVSQSKTYRVYRGDIHRHTEISRDGKNDGSLIDTYRYAMDAAELDFLGVSDHNNQGGPDLEYINWLNQQLADVFHVAGKFVPLFGYERSVGFPNGHRNVMFARRGAPTYPIPPEEQKAKVGAKGLYEYLKRYGGIAVSHTPATNMGTDWRDNDPEVEPLVEIYQGDRVSAEHEGAPKAASRGDITSHAGGFRPEGYVWNAWAKGYKLGVQASSDHLSTHISYACTIAAEFTRQGLLDAMRARHSYGATDNILLDYRIVAGDREYLQGDIAEIRGGFSLVVKVIGTAPIRQIDIIRSHTYLHTRQNLGQEVEFTFTDNQPLPGESYYYVRVQQVDEQMAWSSPIWIRR
;
A
#
# COMPACT_ATOMS: atom_id res chain seq x y z
N MET A 1 -21.90 -36.53 22.44
CA MET A 1 -21.91 -35.26 23.15
C MET A 1 -22.02 -34.17 22.09
N LYS A 2 -23.18 -33.50 22.04
CA LYS A 2 -23.47 -32.45 21.02
C LYS A 2 -22.68 -31.21 21.38
N LYS A 3 -21.77 -30.76 20.51
CA LYS A 3 -21.23 -29.40 20.56
C LYS A 3 -21.93 -28.56 19.49
N SER A 4 -22.72 -27.62 19.97
CA SER A 4 -23.45 -26.63 19.14
C SER A 4 -22.47 -25.65 18.53
N ILE A 5 -22.49 -25.53 17.23
CA ILE A 5 -21.81 -24.48 16.49
C ILE A 5 -22.73 -23.26 16.54
N PHE A 6 -22.32 -22.23 17.26
CA PHE A 6 -22.96 -20.91 17.22
C PHE A 6 -22.49 -20.14 15.98
N ILE A 7 -23.38 -20.02 15.01
CA ILE A 7 -23.24 -19.07 13.91
C ILE A 7 -23.83 -17.75 14.41
N TRP A 8 -22.98 -16.73 14.55
CA TRP A 8 -23.45 -15.39 14.87
C TRP A 8 -23.98 -14.68 13.60
N LEU A 9 -25.31 -14.55 13.56
CA LEU A 9 -25.99 -13.60 12.69
C LEU A 9 -25.89 -12.21 13.36
N VAL A 10 -25.13 -11.31 12.80
CA VAL A 10 -25.20 -9.88 13.14
C VAL A 10 -26.43 -9.32 12.41
N PRO A 11 -27.40 -8.72 13.09
CA PRO A 11 -28.57 -8.13 12.43
C PRO A 11 -28.16 -6.89 11.65
N ALA A 12 -28.55 -6.82 10.39
CA ALA A 12 -28.38 -5.66 9.50
C ALA A 12 -28.99 -4.33 10.04
N ALA A 13 -29.80 -4.39 11.09
CA ALA A 13 -30.41 -3.23 11.74
C ALA A 13 -29.44 -2.41 12.60
N ALA A 14 -28.32 -2.97 13.05
CA ALA A 14 -27.32 -2.24 13.82
C ALA A 14 -26.50 -1.28 12.94
N THR A 15 -26.30 -1.62 11.69
CA THR A 15 -25.47 -0.85 10.75
C THR A 15 -26.11 0.49 10.34
N VAL A 16 -27.45 0.55 10.26
CA VAL A 16 -28.17 1.79 9.88
C VAL A 16 -28.24 2.80 11.03
N ALA A 17 -28.33 2.33 12.28
CA ALA A 17 -28.37 3.23 13.43
C ALA A 17 -27.00 3.91 13.69
N TRP A 18 -25.92 3.31 13.26
CA TRP A 18 -24.55 3.79 13.40
C TRP A 18 -24.21 4.94 12.46
N LEU A 19 -24.66 4.85 11.21
CA LEU A 19 -24.49 5.90 10.21
C LEU A 19 -25.18 7.22 10.59
N SER A 20 -26.29 7.15 11.35
CA SER A 20 -27.06 8.34 11.74
C SER A 20 -26.45 9.10 12.93
N VAL A 21 -25.87 8.42 13.90
CA VAL A 21 -25.32 9.06 15.11
C VAL A 21 -23.95 9.71 14.85
N GLY A 22 -23.09 9.05 14.06
CA GLY A 22 -21.80 9.64 13.66
C GLY A 22 -21.95 10.82 12.70
N ALA A 23 -22.88 10.71 11.75
CA ALA A 23 -23.16 11.76 10.78
C ALA A 23 -23.87 12.96 11.40
N GLN A 24 -24.78 12.74 12.35
CA GLN A 24 -25.42 13.84 13.08
C GLN A 24 -24.43 14.62 13.96
N ARG A 25 -23.49 13.94 14.64
CA ARG A 25 -22.47 14.61 15.45
C ARG A 25 -21.45 15.40 14.63
N GLN A 26 -21.09 14.92 13.43
CA GLN A 26 -20.29 15.69 12.50
C GLN A 26 -21.06 16.85 11.86
N ALA A 27 -22.36 16.71 11.62
CA ALA A 27 -23.20 17.75 11.05
C ALA A 27 -23.42 18.92 12.03
N GLU A 28 -23.56 18.66 13.34
CA GLU A 28 -23.67 19.72 14.35
C GLU A 28 -22.38 20.51 14.56
N GLN A 29 -21.20 19.90 14.32
CA GLN A 29 -19.91 20.61 14.32
C GLN A 29 -19.67 21.43 13.03
N ARG A 30 -20.43 21.19 11.96
CA ARG A 30 -20.31 21.88 10.66
C ARG A 30 -20.98 23.25 10.58
N ALA A 31 -21.84 23.60 11.54
CA ALA A 31 -22.75 24.74 11.41
C ALA A 31 -22.18 26.10 11.78
N THR A 32 -20.93 26.24 12.23
CA THR A 32 -20.36 27.54 12.58
C THR A 32 -19.02 27.78 11.94
N GLY A 33 -19.05 28.42 10.78
CA GLY A 33 -17.89 28.79 9.96
C GLY A 33 -17.00 29.92 10.52
N VAL A 34 -16.81 30.02 11.81
CA VAL A 34 -15.86 30.96 12.43
C VAL A 34 -14.89 30.20 13.31
N ILE A 35 -13.71 29.88 12.75
CA ILE A 35 -12.62 29.29 13.53
C ILE A 35 -11.74 30.42 14.03
N THR A 36 -11.76 30.65 15.33
CA THR A 36 -10.89 31.62 16.03
C THR A 36 -9.45 31.08 16.05
N PRO A 37 -8.44 31.85 15.62
CA PRO A 37 -7.09 31.34 15.35
C PRO A 37 -6.21 31.05 16.55
N ALA A 38 -6.60 31.44 17.73
CA ALA A 38 -5.81 31.28 18.95
C ALA A 38 -6.41 30.19 19.84
N GLY A 39 -6.23 28.94 19.48
CA GLY A 39 -6.68 27.81 20.28
C GLY A 39 -5.54 26.88 20.66
N VAL A 40 -5.66 26.22 21.79
CA VAL A 40 -4.79 25.15 22.28
C VAL A 40 -5.52 23.82 22.16
N SER A 41 -4.85 22.76 21.71
CA SER A 41 -5.38 21.41 21.81
C SER A 41 -4.54 20.60 22.79
N ILE A 42 -5.22 19.88 23.66
CA ILE A 42 -4.59 18.96 24.61
C ILE A 42 -5.12 17.55 24.41
N LEU A 43 -4.22 16.58 24.52
CA LEU A 43 -4.56 15.18 24.65
C LEU A 43 -4.53 14.81 26.12
N VAL A 44 -5.65 14.29 26.62
CA VAL A 44 -5.78 13.82 28.00
C VAL A 44 -6.00 12.32 27.97
N SER A 45 -5.04 11.55 28.46
CA SER A 45 -5.10 10.09 28.51
C SER A 45 -5.31 9.62 29.94
N MET A 46 -6.36 8.81 30.15
CA MET A 46 -6.82 8.32 31.45
C MET A 46 -6.69 6.81 31.52
N GLY A 47 -6.26 6.29 32.66
CA GLY A 47 -6.00 4.86 32.82
C GLY A 47 -4.64 4.43 32.25
N VAL A 48 -3.64 5.33 32.22
CA VAL A 48 -2.28 4.99 31.73
C VAL A 48 -1.55 3.96 32.60
N GLN A 49 -2.02 3.73 33.82
CA GLN A 49 -1.49 2.71 34.72
C GLN A 49 -2.46 1.53 34.91
N ASP A 50 -3.57 1.52 34.16
CA ASP A 50 -4.56 0.45 34.26
C ASP A 50 -3.96 -0.88 33.81
N THR A 51 -4.20 -1.92 34.60
CA THR A 51 -3.84 -3.31 34.26
C THR A 51 -5.05 -4.11 33.75
N GLN A 52 -6.23 -3.53 33.83
CA GLN A 52 -7.50 -4.04 33.32
C GLN A 52 -8.28 -2.89 32.68
N PRO A 53 -9.16 -3.18 31.68
CA PRO A 53 -10.06 -2.18 31.12
C PRO A 53 -10.88 -1.50 32.23
N THR A 54 -10.93 -0.18 32.20
CA THR A 54 -11.62 0.65 33.19
C THR A 54 -12.44 1.72 32.48
N ASP A 55 -13.67 1.90 32.95
CA ASP A 55 -14.53 3.00 32.47
C ASP A 55 -14.13 4.31 33.14
N TRP A 56 -13.91 5.31 32.31
CA TRP A 56 -13.63 6.68 32.71
C TRP A 56 -14.77 7.57 32.24
N SER A 57 -15.51 8.12 33.19
CA SER A 57 -16.58 9.09 32.92
C SER A 57 -16.35 10.34 33.70
N GLY A 58 -16.84 11.45 33.18
CA GLY A 58 -16.66 12.70 33.86
C GLY A 58 -17.27 13.90 33.15
N THR A 59 -17.02 15.04 33.77
CA THR A 59 -17.35 16.36 33.24
C THR A 59 -16.11 17.23 33.25
N LEU A 60 -16.10 18.23 32.38
CA LEU A 60 -15.05 19.24 32.39
C LEU A 60 -15.66 20.65 32.33
N THR A 61 -14.97 21.59 32.92
CA THR A 61 -15.28 23.03 32.88
C THR A 61 -14.02 23.79 32.55
N VAL A 62 -14.15 24.95 31.94
CA VAL A 62 -13.02 25.79 31.52
C VAL A 62 -13.16 27.19 32.08
N THR A 63 -12.04 27.76 32.54
CA THR A 63 -11.91 29.18 32.87
C THR A 63 -10.79 29.80 32.02
N GLY A 64 -10.94 31.10 31.69
CA GLY A 64 -9.99 31.78 30.79
C GLY A 64 -10.10 31.39 29.30
N GLY A 65 -11.17 30.70 28.90
CA GLY A 65 -11.47 30.27 27.54
C GLY A 65 -12.73 29.42 27.50
N GLU A 66 -12.92 28.73 26.34
CA GLU A 66 -14.07 27.84 26.09
C GLU A 66 -13.60 26.54 25.44
N VAL A 67 -14.35 25.47 25.65
CA VAL A 67 -14.17 24.21 24.87
C VAL A 67 -14.84 24.41 23.52
N THR A 68 -14.04 24.38 22.46
CA THR A 68 -14.53 24.51 21.08
C THR A 68 -14.78 23.15 20.42
N ALA A 69 -14.14 22.09 20.91
CA ALA A 69 -14.39 20.70 20.49
C ALA A 69 -13.93 19.73 21.58
N LEU A 70 -14.64 18.60 21.67
CA LEU A 70 -14.30 17.45 22.52
C LEU A 70 -14.51 16.18 21.73
N SER A 71 -13.50 15.31 21.69
CA SER A 71 -13.58 14.06 20.94
C SER A 71 -12.71 12.97 21.56
N SER A 72 -13.00 11.72 21.29
CA SER A 72 -12.08 10.62 21.57
C SER A 72 -10.92 10.66 20.57
N ARG A 73 -9.70 10.39 21.01
CA ARG A 73 -8.55 10.21 20.10
C ARG A 73 -8.77 9.01 19.18
N ARG A 74 -9.25 7.92 19.73
CA ARG A 74 -9.55 6.69 19.03
C ARG A 74 -11.00 6.32 19.29
N PRO A 75 -11.96 6.82 18.48
CA PRO A 75 -13.38 6.59 18.70
C PRO A 75 -13.73 5.11 18.76
N HIS A 76 -14.52 4.74 19.74
CA HIS A 76 -15.06 3.40 19.90
C HIS A 76 -16.60 3.47 20.02
N PRO A 77 -17.31 2.39 19.62
CA PRO A 77 -18.77 2.32 19.72
C PRO A 77 -19.37 2.67 21.07
N GLU A 78 -18.72 2.22 22.11
CA GLU A 78 -19.19 2.41 23.50
C GLU A 78 -18.86 3.81 24.05
N ASP A 79 -17.99 4.57 23.34
CA ASP A 79 -17.65 5.92 23.75
C ASP A 79 -18.87 6.84 23.66
N LYS A 80 -19.12 7.57 24.73
CA LYS A 80 -20.21 8.56 24.79
C LYS A 80 -19.60 9.93 25.07
N ILE A 81 -19.81 10.86 24.17
CA ILE A 81 -19.46 12.27 24.35
C ILE A 81 -20.73 13.06 24.20
N THR A 82 -21.17 13.70 25.29
CA THR A 82 -22.40 14.47 25.35
C THR A 82 -22.08 15.97 25.38
N GLY A 83 -22.26 16.61 24.25
CA GLY A 83 -21.87 18.01 24.08
C GLY A 83 -20.35 18.22 24.22
N VAL A 84 -19.95 19.36 24.76
CA VAL A 84 -18.53 19.74 24.91
C VAL A 84 -18.01 19.60 26.35
N SER A 85 -18.79 19.02 27.26
CA SER A 85 -18.44 19.03 28.67
C SER A 85 -18.61 17.71 29.42
N ALA A 86 -19.27 16.72 28.85
CA ALA A 86 -19.49 15.42 29.51
C ALA A 86 -19.13 14.25 28.62
N TRP A 87 -18.56 13.20 29.19
CA TRP A 87 -18.03 12.07 28.43
C TRP A 87 -17.98 10.79 29.26
N THR A 88 -18.02 9.65 28.58
CA THR A 88 -17.69 8.31 29.08
C THR A 88 -16.86 7.60 28.05
N LEU A 89 -15.66 7.16 28.43
CA LEU A 89 -14.72 6.40 27.62
C LEU A 89 -14.21 5.24 28.43
N SER A 90 -13.67 4.22 27.77
CA SER A 90 -13.03 3.10 28.46
C SER A 90 -11.58 2.96 28.05
N SER A 91 -10.68 2.69 29.01
CA SER A 91 -9.37 2.13 28.71
C SER A 91 -9.57 0.71 28.20
N ARG A 92 -8.74 0.25 27.26
CA ARG A 92 -8.97 -0.99 26.55
C ARG A 92 -7.70 -1.82 26.48
N ARG A 93 -7.83 -3.14 26.49
CA ARG A 93 -6.67 -3.99 26.21
C ARG A 93 -6.22 -3.82 24.78
N THR A 94 -4.92 -3.69 24.57
CA THR A 94 -4.35 -3.96 23.26
C THR A 94 -4.55 -5.44 22.96
N PRO A 95 -4.74 -5.83 21.70
CA PRO A 95 -4.83 -7.22 21.34
C PRO A 95 -3.60 -7.98 21.85
N ALA A 96 -3.82 -9.13 22.49
CA ALA A 96 -2.75 -10.09 22.66
C ALA A 96 -2.53 -10.74 21.30
N PHE A 97 -1.68 -10.19 20.50
CA PHE A 97 -1.21 -10.88 19.32
C PHE A 97 -0.31 -12.03 19.74
N GLN A 98 -0.84 -13.25 19.76
CA GLN A 98 -0.01 -14.33 19.30
C GLN A 98 0.13 -14.13 17.80
N ASN A 99 1.04 -13.26 17.45
CA ASN A 99 1.40 -13.10 16.08
C ASN A 99 2.06 -14.41 15.65
N ARG A 100 1.31 -15.27 15.01
CA ARG A 100 1.88 -16.26 14.10
C ARG A 100 2.33 -15.53 12.84
N SER A 101 2.74 -14.28 13.00
CA SER A 101 3.35 -13.59 11.89
C SER A 101 4.70 -14.25 11.69
N TRP A 102 4.83 -14.80 10.56
CA TRP A 102 6.02 -15.20 9.85
C TRP A 102 7.16 -14.17 9.94
N GLU A 103 6.93 -13.04 10.58
CA GLU A 103 7.70 -11.82 10.53
C GLU A 103 8.67 -11.66 11.69
N ASP A 104 8.38 -12.26 12.83
CA ASP A 104 9.17 -12.06 14.03
C ASP A 104 9.90 -13.33 14.42
N GLU A 105 11.16 -13.45 14.10
CA GLU A 105 12.06 -14.37 14.74
C GLU A 105 13.07 -13.62 15.62
N PRO A 106 13.14 -13.94 16.92
CA PRO A 106 12.15 -14.70 17.69
C PRO A 106 10.90 -13.86 17.96
N MET A 107 9.74 -14.51 17.97
CA MET A 107 8.49 -13.85 18.36
C MET A 107 8.65 -13.25 19.76
N GLN A 108 8.80 -11.94 19.82
CA GLN A 108 8.72 -11.22 21.08
C GLN A 108 7.30 -11.43 21.62
N PRO A 109 7.10 -11.92 22.85
CA PRO A 109 5.78 -11.98 23.43
C PRO A 109 5.27 -10.54 23.52
N TYR A 110 4.29 -10.19 22.69
CA TYR A 110 3.58 -8.92 22.81
C TYR A 110 3.00 -8.84 24.22
N ARG A 111 3.50 -7.93 25.04
CA ARG A 111 2.88 -7.64 26.32
C ARG A 111 1.54 -7.01 26.01
N GLN A 112 0.49 -7.66 26.46
CA GLN A 112 -0.84 -7.09 26.43
C GLN A 112 -0.81 -5.79 27.25
N ALA A 113 -0.90 -4.65 26.58
CA ALA A 113 -0.94 -3.34 27.22
C ALA A 113 -2.39 -2.85 27.30
N ILE A 114 -2.65 -1.92 28.18
CA ILE A 114 -3.92 -1.19 28.20
C ILE A 114 -3.75 0.13 27.43
N TRP A 115 -4.58 0.33 26.42
CA TRP A 115 -4.71 1.65 25.83
C TRP A 115 -5.55 2.54 26.73
N PRO A 116 -5.03 3.70 27.12
CA PRO A 116 -5.77 4.62 27.97
C PRO A 116 -6.99 5.21 27.24
N ALA A 117 -8.03 5.49 27.97
CA ALA A 117 -9.14 6.30 27.51
C ALA A 117 -8.64 7.72 27.21
N SER A 118 -8.73 8.18 25.96
CA SER A 118 -8.06 9.42 25.57
C SER A 118 -9.00 10.43 24.93
N LEU A 119 -9.01 11.65 25.46
CA LEU A 119 -9.75 12.80 24.96
C LEU A 119 -8.84 13.79 24.26
N VAL A 120 -9.27 14.29 23.12
CA VAL A 120 -8.73 15.49 22.49
C VAL A 120 -9.67 16.65 22.86
N VAL A 121 -9.15 17.62 23.60
CA VAL A 121 -9.87 18.81 24.03
C VAL A 121 -9.31 20.03 23.31
N ARG A 122 -10.13 20.67 22.48
CA ARG A 122 -9.77 21.92 21.80
C ARG A 122 -10.34 23.10 22.57
N LEU A 123 -9.49 24.07 22.83
CA LEU A 123 -9.79 25.20 23.69
C LEU A 123 -9.57 26.53 22.96
N SER A 124 -10.43 27.52 23.18
CA SER A 124 -10.13 28.92 22.87
C SER A 124 -9.46 29.58 24.07
N GLY A 125 -8.88 30.76 23.87
CA GLY A 125 -8.19 31.54 24.90
C GLY A 125 -6.66 31.30 24.89
N SER A 126 -5.92 32.23 25.51
CA SER A 126 -4.46 32.23 25.52
C SER A 126 -3.83 31.31 26.58
N ALA A 127 -4.53 31.08 27.68
CA ALA A 127 -4.06 30.25 28.79
C ALA A 127 -5.24 29.64 29.57
N PRO A 128 -6.11 28.89 28.91
CA PRO A 128 -7.27 28.30 29.58
C PRO A 128 -6.87 27.29 30.65
N VAL A 129 -7.69 27.20 31.69
CA VAL A 129 -7.56 26.18 32.74
C VAL A 129 -8.75 25.24 32.64
N VAL A 130 -8.48 23.95 32.46
CA VAL A 130 -9.51 22.91 32.35
C VAL A 130 -9.59 22.14 33.65
N SER A 131 -10.77 22.12 34.25
CA SER A 131 -11.06 21.36 35.47
C SER A 131 -11.85 20.12 35.13
N PHE A 132 -11.32 18.96 35.45
CA PHE A 132 -11.93 17.66 35.26
C PHE A 132 -12.50 17.14 36.58
N ARG A 133 -13.69 16.55 36.53
CA ARG A 133 -14.31 15.78 37.60
C ARG A 133 -14.66 14.41 37.08
N THR A 134 -14.03 13.37 37.61
CA THR A 134 -14.22 11.96 37.25
C THR A 134 -14.60 11.15 38.47
N ALA A 135 -15.08 9.95 38.31
CA ALA A 135 -15.32 9.02 39.40
C ALA A 135 -14.03 8.65 40.16
N GLN A 136 -12.87 8.77 39.53
CA GLN A 136 -11.55 8.45 40.09
C GLN A 136 -10.90 9.66 40.79
N GLY A 137 -11.47 10.83 40.69
CA GLY A 137 -10.98 12.07 41.32
C GLY A 137 -11.11 13.31 40.43
N SER A 138 -10.67 14.42 40.95
CA SER A 138 -10.69 15.71 40.26
C SER A 138 -9.27 16.23 40.05
N PHE A 139 -9.02 16.86 38.91
CA PHE A 139 -7.72 17.47 38.58
C PHE A 139 -7.90 18.70 37.69
N GLN A 140 -6.89 19.53 37.65
CA GLN A 140 -6.88 20.73 36.79
C GLN A 140 -5.66 20.73 35.88
N ILE A 141 -5.87 21.05 34.63
CA ILE A 141 -4.83 21.26 33.64
C ILE A 141 -4.75 22.74 33.31
N LYS A 142 -3.68 23.39 33.70
CA LYS A 142 -3.34 24.75 33.30
C LYS A 142 -2.52 24.66 32.00
N THR A 143 -3.11 25.06 30.88
CA THR A 143 -2.46 24.91 29.59
C THR A 143 -1.15 25.70 29.48
N ALA A 144 -0.99 26.78 30.20
CA ALA A 144 0.24 27.55 30.29
C ALA A 144 1.41 26.79 30.97
N GLU A 145 1.12 25.73 31.70
CA GLU A 145 2.15 24.87 32.33
C GLU A 145 2.54 23.67 31.44
N LEU A 146 1.84 23.44 30.35
CA LEU A 146 2.21 22.40 29.39
C LEU A 146 3.27 22.92 28.42
N ALA A 147 4.23 22.09 28.10
CA ALA A 147 5.24 22.37 27.08
C ALA A 147 5.19 21.30 25.99
N ALA A 148 5.47 21.68 24.75
CA ALA A 148 5.56 20.75 23.63
C ALA A 148 6.55 19.63 23.91
N GLY A 149 6.21 18.41 23.57
CA GLY A 149 7.04 17.23 23.76
C GLY A 149 7.25 16.85 25.24
N GLN A 150 6.38 17.32 26.12
CA GLN A 150 6.38 16.96 27.54
C GLN A 150 5.01 16.46 27.97
N VAL A 151 5.01 15.35 28.71
CA VAL A 151 3.81 14.76 29.29
C VAL A 151 3.74 15.14 30.76
N ARG A 152 2.60 15.67 31.21
CA ARG A 152 2.34 15.94 32.63
C ARG A 152 1.42 14.90 33.23
N HIS A 153 1.68 14.53 34.48
CA HIS A 153 0.95 13.50 35.22
C HIS A 153 0.01 14.13 36.26
N TYR A 154 -1.17 13.53 36.41
CA TYR A 154 -2.22 13.90 37.35
C TYR A 154 -2.78 12.64 38.03
N LEU A 155 -3.46 12.77 39.13
CA LEU A 155 -4.08 11.67 39.91
C LEU A 155 -3.09 10.52 40.16
N ASP A 156 -1.95 10.83 40.73
CA ASP A 156 -0.88 9.88 41.06
C ASP A 156 -0.39 9.08 39.84
N GLY A 157 -0.35 9.72 38.66
CA GLY A 157 0.12 9.13 37.42
C GLY A 157 -0.92 8.37 36.61
N LYS A 158 -2.16 8.26 37.10
CA LYS A 158 -3.26 7.58 36.35
C LYS A 158 -3.74 8.36 35.13
N VAL A 159 -3.49 9.66 35.09
CA VAL A 159 -3.88 10.53 33.98
C VAL A 159 -2.66 11.29 33.48
N THR A 160 -2.55 11.42 32.18
CA THR A 160 -1.56 12.27 31.53
C THR A 160 -2.22 13.34 30.68
N ALA A 161 -1.53 14.47 30.51
CA ALA A 161 -1.91 15.51 29.55
C ALA A 161 -0.70 16.04 28.81
N GLU A 162 -0.88 16.30 27.52
CA GLU A 162 0.14 16.84 26.63
C GLU A 162 -0.46 17.79 25.59
N LEU A 163 0.37 18.67 25.05
CA LEU A 163 -0.01 19.52 23.92
C LEU A 163 0.03 18.71 22.62
N VAL A 164 -1.00 18.84 21.79
CA VAL A 164 -1.08 18.25 20.47
C VAL A 164 -1.41 19.31 19.41
N PRO A 165 -1.14 19.06 18.13
CA PRO A 165 -1.54 19.98 17.06
C PRO A 165 -3.04 20.27 17.10
N THR A 166 -3.41 21.50 16.80
CA THR A 166 -4.82 21.81 16.49
C THR A 166 -5.22 21.06 15.22
N ALA A 167 -6.50 20.75 15.07
CA ALA A 167 -6.98 20.07 13.87
C ALA A 167 -8.19 20.82 13.29
N THR A 168 -8.08 21.23 12.04
CA THR A 168 -9.14 21.86 11.26
C THR A 168 -9.31 21.08 9.97
N GLU A 169 -10.51 20.61 9.69
CA GLU A 169 -10.83 19.96 8.42
C GLU A 169 -10.78 20.98 7.27
N LEU A 170 -10.04 20.66 6.23
CA LEU A 170 -9.91 21.48 5.02
C LEU A 170 -10.82 21.00 3.89
N SER A 171 -11.04 19.70 3.81
CA SER A 171 -11.77 19.05 2.72
C SER A 171 -13.29 19.22 2.83
N SER A 172 -13.97 19.05 1.71
CA SER A 172 -15.42 19.00 1.64
C SER A 172 -15.95 17.59 1.90
N ALA A 173 -17.10 17.53 2.59
CA ALA A 173 -17.82 16.28 2.81
C ALA A 173 -18.27 15.55 1.53
N ASP A 174 -18.26 16.22 0.39
CA ASP A 174 -18.72 15.66 -0.89
C ASP A 174 -17.65 14.87 -1.64
N TYR A 175 -16.39 14.91 -1.20
CA TYR A 175 -15.24 14.29 -1.86
C TYR A 175 -14.44 13.41 -0.92
N GLU A 176 -13.92 12.29 -1.41
CA GLU A 176 -12.80 11.57 -0.78
C GLU A 176 -11.52 12.38 -1.05
N SER A 177 -10.79 12.78 -0.03
CA SER A 177 -9.72 13.79 -0.14
C SER A 177 -8.41 13.31 0.44
N GLU A 178 -7.35 13.29 -0.40
CA GLU A 178 -6.02 12.79 -0.05
C GLU A 178 -4.90 13.58 -0.74
N PHE A 179 -3.64 13.15 -0.55
CA PHE A 179 -2.43 13.68 -1.17
C PHE A 179 -2.25 15.19 -0.97
N VAL A 180 -2.32 15.60 0.31
CA VAL A 180 -2.20 17.01 0.69
C VAL A 180 -0.77 17.52 0.59
N ASP A 181 -0.62 18.77 0.19
CA ASP A 181 0.59 19.57 0.33
C ASP A 181 0.29 20.92 0.99
N LEU A 182 1.31 21.54 1.59
CA LEU A 182 1.19 22.76 2.38
C LEU A 182 2.44 23.63 2.26
N ILE A 183 2.26 24.90 1.91
CA ILE A 183 3.36 25.89 1.85
C ILE A 183 2.98 27.21 2.53
N ALA A 184 4.01 27.97 2.93
CA ALA A 184 3.84 29.37 3.31
C ALA A 184 3.69 30.24 2.05
N GLY A 185 2.71 31.14 2.11
CA GLY A 185 2.48 32.18 1.11
C GLY A 185 3.28 33.46 1.38
N MET A 186 2.70 34.61 1.04
CA MET A 186 3.25 35.93 1.38
C MET A 186 2.72 36.37 2.76
N GLY A 187 3.61 36.95 3.57
CA GLY A 187 3.23 37.34 4.94
C GLY A 187 2.74 36.16 5.76
N ASP A 188 1.55 36.28 6.37
CA ASP A 188 0.95 35.24 7.23
C ASP A 188 0.12 34.21 6.44
N ASP A 189 0.11 34.27 5.10
CA ASP A 189 -0.66 33.34 4.27
C ASP A 189 -0.08 31.92 4.29
N MET A 190 -0.98 30.94 4.24
CA MET A 190 -0.64 29.55 3.97
C MET A 190 -1.49 29.05 2.79
N TRP A 191 -0.96 28.12 2.03
CA TRP A 191 -1.65 27.47 0.94
C TRP A 191 -1.61 25.96 1.14
N ALA A 192 -2.79 25.34 1.09
CA ALA A 192 -2.93 23.88 1.07
C ALA A 192 -3.54 23.45 -0.26
N ALA A 193 -3.06 22.35 -0.82
CA ALA A 193 -3.68 21.70 -1.96
C ALA A 193 -3.80 20.20 -1.72
N TRP A 194 -4.81 19.57 -2.32
CA TRP A 194 -5.04 18.13 -2.22
C TRP A 194 -5.82 17.61 -3.43
N THR A 195 -5.85 16.31 -3.61
CA THR A 195 -6.72 15.67 -4.59
C THR A 195 -8.02 15.24 -3.93
N GLY A 196 -9.14 15.42 -4.63
CA GLY A 196 -10.44 14.97 -4.18
C GLY A 196 -11.13 14.11 -5.23
N TYR A 197 -11.61 12.94 -4.82
CA TYR A 197 -12.34 11.99 -5.64
C TYR A 197 -13.85 12.13 -5.46
N ARG A 198 -14.57 12.05 -6.54
CA ARG A 198 -16.03 11.95 -6.55
C ARG A 198 -16.53 11.31 -7.83
N LYS A 199 -17.28 10.22 -7.72
CA LYS A 199 -18.02 9.58 -8.84
C LYS A 199 -17.17 9.35 -10.10
N GLY A 200 -16.04 8.64 -9.94
CA GLY A 200 -15.19 8.29 -11.07
C GLY A 200 -14.31 9.42 -11.61
N SER A 201 -14.10 10.49 -10.85
CA SER A 201 -13.26 11.61 -11.23
C SER A 201 -12.47 12.12 -10.03
N THR A 202 -11.23 12.54 -10.29
CA THR A 202 -10.40 13.25 -9.31
C THR A 202 -10.13 14.67 -9.77
N VAL A 203 -10.09 15.61 -8.81
CA VAL A 203 -9.80 17.03 -9.04
C VAL A 203 -8.78 17.55 -8.04
N VAL A 204 -8.03 18.58 -8.42
CA VAL A 204 -7.13 19.29 -7.51
C VAL A 204 -7.91 20.42 -6.83
N PHE A 205 -7.95 20.37 -5.49
CA PHE A 205 -8.42 21.46 -4.65
C PHE A 205 -7.26 22.29 -4.15
N VAL A 206 -7.53 23.58 -3.93
CA VAL A 206 -6.62 24.49 -3.25
C VAL A 206 -7.39 25.34 -2.27
N ARG A 207 -6.76 25.70 -1.16
CA ARG A 207 -7.32 26.56 -0.14
C ARG A 207 -6.25 27.47 0.43
N ARG A 208 -6.59 28.75 0.64
CA ARG A 208 -5.71 29.77 1.22
C ARG A 208 -6.11 30.03 2.66
N PHE A 209 -5.14 30.11 3.55
CA PHE A 209 -5.28 30.67 4.90
C PHE A 209 -4.79 32.13 4.85
N ASP A 210 -5.62 33.08 5.28
CA ASP A 210 -5.34 34.53 5.20
C ASP A 210 -4.60 35.08 6.45
N GLY A 211 -3.98 34.21 7.23
CA GLY A 211 -3.34 34.54 8.51
C GLY A 211 -4.30 34.45 9.71
N ALA A 212 -5.62 34.39 9.45
CA ALA A 212 -6.68 34.32 10.45
C ALA A 212 -7.58 33.09 10.26
N ARG A 213 -7.98 32.78 9.03
CA ARG A 213 -8.89 31.68 8.70
C ARG A 213 -8.60 31.07 7.35
N TRP A 214 -9.05 29.82 7.16
CA TRP A 214 -9.07 29.18 5.87
C TRP A 214 -10.22 29.75 5.01
N MET A 215 -9.88 30.30 3.85
CA MET A 215 -10.84 30.77 2.86
C MET A 215 -11.58 29.58 2.21
N PRO A 216 -12.68 29.78 1.49
CA PRO A 216 -13.33 28.70 0.73
C PRO A 216 -12.35 28.00 -0.20
N SER A 217 -12.54 26.70 -0.42
CA SER A 217 -11.73 25.93 -1.38
C SER A 217 -12.10 26.26 -2.81
N GLU A 218 -11.09 26.24 -3.69
CA GLU A 218 -11.23 26.38 -5.13
C GLU A 218 -10.76 25.10 -5.83
N THR A 219 -11.27 24.80 -7.02
CA THR A 219 -10.78 23.71 -7.86
C THR A 219 -9.86 24.22 -8.95
N LEU A 220 -8.70 23.61 -9.12
CA LEU A 220 -7.73 23.98 -10.17
C LEU A 220 -7.97 23.20 -11.47
N THR A 221 -8.63 22.05 -11.40
CA THR A 221 -8.91 21.19 -12.56
C THR A 221 -10.41 21.06 -12.78
N LYS A 222 -10.79 20.58 -13.96
CA LYS A 222 -12.20 20.35 -14.31
C LYS A 222 -12.68 19.01 -13.76
N ASN A 223 -13.98 18.91 -13.46
CA ASN A 223 -14.62 17.62 -13.22
C ASN A 223 -14.52 16.70 -14.44
N GLY A 224 -14.42 15.41 -14.22
CA GLY A 224 -14.19 14.40 -15.27
C GLY A 224 -12.71 14.15 -15.58
N GLY A 225 -11.79 14.79 -14.84
CA GLY A 225 -10.36 14.53 -14.91
C GLY A 225 -9.92 13.34 -14.07
N ASP A 226 -8.67 12.95 -14.26
CA ASP A 226 -7.96 11.97 -13.46
C ASP A 226 -6.63 12.58 -13.04
N VAL A 227 -6.53 13.00 -11.78
CA VAL A 227 -5.35 13.68 -11.23
C VAL A 227 -4.81 12.89 -10.04
N PHE A 228 -3.49 12.85 -9.95
CA PHE A 228 -2.79 12.12 -8.90
C PHE A 228 -1.69 13.01 -8.32
N GLN A 229 -1.67 13.13 -7.00
CA GLN A 229 -0.75 13.97 -6.21
C GLN A 229 -0.63 15.43 -6.72
N VAL A 230 -0.60 16.36 -5.82
CA VAL A 230 -0.35 17.76 -6.08
C VAL A 230 0.76 18.26 -5.16
N ARG A 231 1.60 19.15 -5.66
CA ARG A 231 2.64 19.84 -4.89
C ARG A 231 2.58 21.34 -5.14
N LEU A 232 2.96 22.08 -4.13
CA LEU A 232 2.95 23.54 -4.13
C LEU A 232 4.38 24.10 -3.99
N ALA A 233 4.63 25.25 -4.61
CA ALA A 233 5.81 26.06 -4.33
C ALA A 233 5.51 27.52 -4.55
N ARG A 234 6.18 28.41 -3.80
CA ARG A 234 6.09 29.86 -4.00
C ARG A 234 7.32 30.34 -4.76
N ASP A 235 7.15 31.11 -5.83
CA ASP A 235 8.29 31.70 -6.53
C ASP A 235 8.76 33.02 -5.90
N GLY A 236 9.88 33.56 -6.39
CA GLY A 236 10.50 34.77 -5.87
C GLY A 236 9.66 36.05 -6.03
N SER A 237 8.67 36.05 -6.91
CA SER A 237 7.72 37.17 -7.06
C SER A 237 6.49 37.06 -6.14
N GLY A 238 6.41 35.96 -5.33
CA GLY A 238 5.28 35.70 -4.47
C GLY A 238 4.15 34.88 -5.11
N GLY A 239 4.28 34.51 -6.37
CA GLY A 239 3.34 33.66 -7.07
C GLY A 239 3.38 32.23 -6.51
N VAL A 240 2.25 31.52 -6.52
CA VAL A 240 2.13 30.14 -6.05
C VAL A 240 1.93 29.23 -7.23
N TRP A 241 2.82 28.27 -7.38
CA TRP A 241 2.70 27.16 -8.32
C TRP A 241 2.02 25.99 -7.67
N ALA A 242 1.04 25.42 -8.36
CA ALA A 242 0.49 24.09 -8.09
C ALA A 242 0.85 23.18 -9.26
N VAL A 243 1.53 22.06 -8.98
CA VAL A 243 1.94 21.07 -9.98
C VAL A 243 1.34 19.73 -9.58
N TRP A 244 0.76 19.00 -10.53
CA TRP A 244 0.13 17.70 -10.32
C TRP A 244 0.36 16.77 -11.52
N SER A 245 0.21 15.46 -11.29
CA SER A 245 0.12 14.48 -12.38
C SER A 245 -1.31 14.40 -12.87
N GLU A 246 -1.54 14.43 -14.18
CA GLU A 246 -2.87 14.34 -14.80
C GLU A 246 -2.82 13.38 -15.97
N GLN A 247 -3.79 12.45 -16.02
CA GLN A 247 -3.95 11.57 -17.16
C GLN A 247 -4.74 12.27 -18.26
N VAL A 248 -4.15 12.31 -19.44
CA VAL A 248 -4.80 12.79 -20.66
C VAL A 248 -4.51 11.79 -21.77
N ASP A 249 -5.56 11.34 -22.46
CA ASP A 249 -5.47 10.37 -23.56
C ASP A 249 -4.71 9.08 -23.20
N GLY A 250 -4.85 8.65 -21.94
CA GLY A 250 -4.24 7.41 -21.44
C GLY A 250 -2.79 7.53 -20.96
N ASN A 251 -2.18 8.71 -21.02
CA ASN A 251 -0.83 8.98 -20.51
C ASN A 251 -0.84 9.95 -19.33
N TRP A 252 0.07 9.74 -18.40
CA TRP A 252 0.29 10.61 -17.23
C TRP A 252 1.38 11.61 -17.50
N ASP A 253 1.06 12.90 -17.42
CA ASP A 253 1.99 14.01 -17.53
C ASP A 253 1.85 14.97 -16.37
N LEU A 254 2.88 15.79 -16.16
CA LEU A 254 2.84 16.88 -15.20
C LEU A 254 2.19 18.12 -15.78
N TYR A 255 1.22 18.64 -15.05
CA TYR A 255 0.54 19.89 -15.34
C TYR A 255 0.70 20.87 -14.19
N ALA A 256 0.56 22.17 -14.49
CA ALA A 256 0.69 23.22 -13.51
C ALA A 256 -0.29 24.38 -13.76
N ARG A 257 -0.60 25.09 -12.69
CA ARG A 257 -1.15 26.46 -12.73
C ARG A 257 -0.36 27.35 -11.77
N ARG A 258 -0.31 28.63 -12.07
CA ARG A 258 0.33 29.63 -11.25
C ARG A 258 -0.68 30.67 -10.78
N TYR A 259 -0.74 30.91 -9.48
CA TYR A 259 -1.44 32.05 -8.89
C TYR A 259 -0.52 33.28 -8.92
N ASP A 260 -0.97 34.37 -9.48
CA ASP A 260 -0.17 35.61 -9.69
C ASP A 260 -0.34 36.64 -8.56
N GLY A 261 -1.04 36.29 -7.49
CA GLY A 261 -1.43 37.16 -6.39
C GLY A 261 -2.89 37.65 -6.52
N LYS A 262 -3.55 37.42 -7.67
CA LYS A 262 -4.95 37.80 -7.93
C LYS A 262 -5.81 36.66 -8.39
N ALA A 263 -5.29 35.84 -9.32
CA ALA A 263 -6.03 34.73 -9.90
C ALA A 263 -5.09 33.61 -10.36
N TRP A 264 -5.66 32.41 -10.51
CA TRP A 264 -4.98 31.27 -11.10
C TRP A 264 -4.93 31.42 -12.64
N GLY A 265 -3.72 31.42 -13.20
CA GLY A 265 -3.44 31.44 -14.63
C GLY A 265 -3.94 30.14 -15.34
N PRO A 266 -3.73 30.06 -16.66
CA PRO A 266 -4.11 28.91 -17.46
C PRO A 266 -3.33 27.65 -17.04
N ARG A 267 -3.93 26.45 -17.30
CA ARG A 267 -3.25 25.16 -17.16
C ARG A 267 -2.11 25.06 -18.18
N GLN A 268 -0.92 24.68 -17.72
CA GLN A 268 0.28 24.47 -18.51
C GLN A 268 0.66 22.99 -18.42
N ARG A 269 0.98 22.34 -19.53
CA ARG A 269 1.61 21.02 -19.58
C ARG A 269 3.11 21.18 -19.41
N LEU A 270 3.70 20.49 -18.44
CA LEU A 270 5.12 20.58 -18.12
C LEU A 270 5.94 19.43 -18.73
N THR A 271 5.33 18.28 -18.99
CA THR A 271 5.99 17.12 -19.60
C THR A 271 5.15 16.58 -20.75
N GLU A 272 5.79 15.90 -21.73
CA GLU A 272 5.12 15.44 -22.97
C GLU A 272 5.60 14.08 -23.44
N HIS A 273 6.27 13.29 -22.57
CA HIS A 273 6.77 11.98 -22.95
C HIS A 273 5.62 10.96 -23.02
N PRO A 274 5.65 9.98 -23.96
CA PRO A 274 4.58 8.97 -24.10
C PRO A 274 4.52 7.92 -22.97
N GLN A 275 5.49 7.88 -22.07
CA GLN A 275 5.45 7.09 -20.83
C GLN A 275 5.19 8.00 -19.63
N PRO A 276 4.67 7.48 -18.52
CA PRO A 276 4.26 8.29 -17.38
C PRO A 276 5.35 9.17 -16.78
N ASP A 277 4.98 10.43 -16.49
CA ASP A 277 5.69 11.37 -15.64
C ASP A 277 4.84 11.64 -14.39
N ILE A 278 5.35 11.25 -13.21
CA ILE A 278 4.59 11.15 -11.96
C ILE A 278 5.42 11.59 -10.75
N PHE A 279 4.83 11.63 -9.56
CA PHE A 279 5.48 11.96 -8.28
C PHE A 279 6.28 13.28 -8.32
N PRO A 280 5.62 14.43 -8.61
CA PRO A 280 6.30 15.71 -8.55
C PRO A 280 6.75 16.06 -7.13
N ALA A 281 7.93 16.68 -7.02
CA ALA A 281 8.45 17.27 -5.79
C ALA A 281 8.95 18.67 -6.08
N LEU A 282 8.65 19.64 -5.21
CA LEU A 282 8.95 21.04 -5.41
C LEU A 282 9.73 21.64 -4.26
N ALA A 283 10.67 22.54 -4.58
CA ALA A 283 11.29 23.43 -3.62
C ALA A 283 11.58 24.79 -4.24
N THR A 284 11.61 25.83 -3.42
CA THR A 284 11.99 27.18 -3.83
C THR A 284 13.40 27.48 -3.35
N ALA A 285 14.31 27.77 -4.27
CA ALA A 285 15.66 28.19 -3.96
C ALA A 285 15.68 29.65 -3.47
N SER A 286 16.75 30.07 -2.78
CA SER A 286 16.89 31.41 -2.20
C SER A 286 16.86 32.55 -3.23
N ASN A 287 17.18 32.26 -4.51
CA ASN A 287 17.03 33.19 -5.63
C ASN A 287 15.60 33.31 -6.18
N GLY A 288 14.64 32.62 -5.57
CA GLY A 288 13.23 32.60 -5.97
C GLY A 288 12.89 31.66 -7.12
N HIS A 289 13.83 30.92 -7.66
CA HIS A 289 13.54 29.87 -8.64
C HIS A 289 12.81 28.70 -7.98
N VAL A 290 11.80 28.18 -8.69
CA VAL A 290 11.10 26.96 -8.26
C VAL A 290 11.71 25.76 -8.97
N TRP A 291 12.21 24.82 -8.22
CA TRP A 291 12.74 23.56 -8.73
C TRP A 291 11.68 22.47 -8.63
N LEU A 292 11.48 21.77 -9.74
CA LEU A 292 10.61 20.61 -9.88
C LEU A 292 11.48 19.39 -10.18
N ALA A 293 11.40 18.38 -9.34
CA ALA A 293 11.87 17.04 -9.64
C ALA A 293 10.67 16.09 -9.80
N TRP A 294 10.81 15.05 -10.61
CA TRP A 294 9.77 14.05 -10.80
C TRP A 294 10.35 12.70 -11.22
N GLN A 295 9.56 11.67 -11.05
CA GLN A 295 9.81 10.34 -11.57
C GLN A 295 9.21 10.23 -12.97
N GLY A 296 9.99 9.79 -13.94
CA GLY A 296 9.55 9.60 -15.32
C GLY A 296 10.03 8.26 -15.88
N PHE A 297 9.15 7.54 -16.55
CA PHE A 297 9.53 6.28 -17.20
C PHE A 297 10.13 6.56 -18.57
N ARG A 298 11.32 5.99 -18.83
CA ARG A 298 12.05 6.05 -20.11
C ARG A 298 12.74 4.72 -20.35
N ASP A 299 12.64 4.23 -21.58
CA ASP A 299 13.31 2.98 -21.98
C ASP A 299 12.98 1.78 -21.08
N GLY A 300 11.76 1.74 -20.52
CA GLY A 300 11.27 0.63 -19.69
C GLY A 300 11.71 0.66 -18.23
N LYS A 301 12.34 1.75 -17.76
CA LYS A 301 12.68 1.98 -16.36
C LYS A 301 12.29 3.39 -15.92
N SER A 302 12.22 3.61 -14.62
CA SER A 302 12.01 4.94 -14.04
C SER A 302 13.32 5.64 -13.74
N ASP A 303 13.36 6.93 -14.01
CA ASP A 303 14.47 7.84 -13.74
C ASP A 303 13.96 9.11 -13.04
N ILE A 304 14.87 9.83 -12.41
CA ILE A 304 14.58 11.13 -11.81
C ILE A 304 14.95 12.24 -12.81
N PHE A 305 13.99 13.11 -13.05
CA PHE A 305 14.13 14.28 -13.90
C PHE A 305 13.98 15.56 -13.09
N VAL A 306 14.57 16.66 -13.58
CA VAL A 306 14.48 17.99 -12.98
C VAL A 306 14.29 19.07 -14.04
N ARG A 307 13.62 20.16 -13.64
CA ARG A 307 13.57 21.44 -14.34
C ARG A 307 13.31 22.57 -13.34
N SER A 308 13.51 23.81 -13.72
CA SER A 308 13.26 24.95 -12.85
C SER A 308 12.47 26.05 -13.53
N TRP A 309 11.62 26.74 -12.76
CA TRP A 309 11.04 28.04 -13.12
C TRP A 309 12.03 29.15 -12.73
N ASN A 310 12.52 29.87 -13.69
CA ASN A 310 13.55 30.90 -13.48
C ASN A 310 13.00 32.33 -13.32
N GLY A 311 11.70 32.45 -13.05
CA GLY A 311 10.99 33.74 -12.97
C GLY A 311 10.31 34.17 -14.29
N ILE A 312 10.73 33.59 -15.42
CA ILE A 312 10.24 33.91 -16.77
C ILE A 312 9.63 32.70 -17.45
N ARG A 313 10.32 31.57 -17.41
CA ARG A 313 9.92 30.32 -18.07
C ARG A 313 10.46 29.10 -17.33
N TRP A 314 9.86 27.95 -17.57
CA TRP A 314 10.42 26.66 -17.19
C TRP A 314 11.63 26.33 -18.08
N THR A 315 12.74 25.89 -17.48
CA THR A 315 13.90 25.41 -18.22
C THR A 315 13.56 24.08 -18.92
N GLU A 316 14.44 23.61 -19.81
CA GLU A 316 14.33 22.27 -20.37
C GLU A 316 14.45 21.20 -19.26
N ALA A 317 13.77 20.07 -19.47
CA ALA A 317 13.86 18.91 -18.60
C ALA A 317 15.25 18.26 -18.72
N GLN A 318 15.83 17.90 -17.58
CA GLN A 318 17.11 17.21 -17.50
C GLN A 318 16.94 15.92 -16.70
N ARG A 319 17.39 14.78 -17.23
CA ARG A 319 17.54 13.55 -16.45
C ARG A 319 18.65 13.77 -15.42
N LEU A 320 18.33 13.46 -14.16
CA LEU A 320 19.23 13.67 -13.03
C LEU A 320 19.91 12.39 -12.58
N SER A 321 19.18 11.28 -12.51
CA SER A 321 19.72 10.00 -12.08
C SER A 321 20.49 9.29 -13.19
N GLU A 322 21.47 8.47 -12.82
CA GLU A 322 22.37 7.77 -13.74
C GLU A 322 22.31 6.22 -13.59
N SER A 323 21.54 5.72 -12.63
CA SER A 323 21.40 4.29 -12.36
C SER A 323 20.88 3.52 -13.58
N PRO A 324 21.35 2.28 -13.83
CA PRO A 324 20.76 1.39 -14.83
C PRO A 324 19.44 0.75 -14.36
N ALA A 325 19.12 0.83 -13.04
CA ALA A 325 17.91 0.32 -12.42
C ALA A 325 16.83 1.40 -12.27
N ASN A 326 15.68 1.06 -11.68
CA ASN A 326 14.64 2.03 -11.39
C ASN A 326 15.04 2.98 -10.27
N ASP A 327 14.78 4.26 -10.49
CA ASP A 327 14.93 5.35 -9.52
C ASP A 327 13.54 5.89 -9.16
N TRP A 328 13.29 6.10 -7.86
CA TRP A 328 11.94 6.28 -7.33
C TRP A 328 11.80 7.57 -6.51
N GLN A 329 10.62 8.17 -6.56
CA GLN A 329 10.08 9.17 -5.63
C GLN A 329 11.08 10.22 -5.14
N PRO A 330 11.38 11.26 -5.93
CA PRO A 330 12.33 12.29 -5.52
C PRO A 330 11.78 13.17 -4.39
N ALA A 331 12.68 13.62 -3.51
CA ALA A 331 12.43 14.73 -2.60
C ALA A 331 13.44 15.85 -2.87
N VAL A 332 12.99 17.11 -2.75
CA VAL A 332 13.78 18.30 -3.07
C VAL A 332 13.89 19.19 -1.85
N ALA A 333 15.11 19.63 -1.52
CA ALA A 333 15.37 20.63 -0.50
C ALA A 333 16.27 21.74 -1.07
N ALA A 334 16.08 22.97 -0.60
CA ALA A 334 16.94 24.09 -0.96
C ALA A 334 17.47 24.78 0.28
N ASP A 335 18.70 25.25 0.24
CA ASP A 335 19.34 25.98 1.32
C ASP A 335 19.35 27.50 1.10
N SER A 336 19.81 28.24 2.10
CA SER A 336 19.85 29.71 2.04
C SER A 336 20.91 30.25 1.05
N LYS A 337 21.87 29.42 0.66
CA LYS A 337 22.94 29.75 -0.30
C LYS A 337 22.53 29.47 -1.76
N GLY A 338 21.29 28.99 -1.97
CA GLY A 338 20.77 28.69 -3.31
C GLY A 338 21.21 27.33 -3.87
N ARG A 339 21.80 26.45 -3.03
CA ARG A 339 22.00 25.07 -3.43
C ARG A 339 20.67 24.33 -3.38
N VAL A 340 20.48 23.41 -4.32
CA VAL A 340 19.31 22.56 -4.40
C VAL A 340 19.75 21.10 -4.32
N HIS A 341 19.16 20.39 -3.42
CA HIS A 341 19.44 18.99 -3.13
C HIS A 341 18.25 18.15 -3.59
N VAL A 342 18.51 17.14 -4.41
CA VAL A 342 17.52 16.14 -4.81
C VAL A 342 17.97 14.79 -4.29
N VAL A 343 17.13 14.14 -3.51
CA VAL A 343 17.33 12.77 -3.02
C VAL A 343 16.28 11.85 -3.60
N TRP A 344 16.61 10.59 -3.80
CA TRP A 344 15.70 9.56 -4.33
C TRP A 344 16.18 8.18 -3.91
N ASP A 345 15.36 7.18 -4.13
CA ASP A 345 15.73 5.78 -3.92
C ASP A 345 16.10 5.12 -5.26
N THR A 346 17.09 4.24 -5.28
CA THR A 346 17.47 3.44 -6.44
C THR A 346 17.47 1.96 -6.11
N TYR A 347 16.90 1.10 -6.99
CA TYR A 347 16.98 -0.35 -6.85
C TYR A 347 18.18 -0.91 -7.62
N HIS A 348 19.37 -0.45 -7.27
CA HIS A 348 20.60 -0.94 -7.87
C HIS A 348 21.22 -2.04 -7.02
N LYS A 349 21.69 -3.13 -7.60
CA LYS A 349 22.28 -4.31 -6.94
C LYS A 349 21.28 -5.24 -6.22
N GLY A 350 19.98 -5.09 -6.42
CA GLY A 350 18.95 -5.94 -5.82
C GLY A 350 18.51 -5.52 -4.41
N ASP A 351 18.84 -4.30 -4.01
CA ASP A 351 18.40 -3.62 -2.80
C ASP A 351 18.09 -2.15 -3.09
N TYR A 352 17.48 -1.45 -2.14
CA TYR A 352 17.20 -0.01 -2.25
C TYR A 352 18.25 0.79 -1.53
N ASP A 353 18.89 1.71 -2.26
CA ASP A 353 19.85 2.71 -1.77
C ASP A 353 19.25 4.12 -1.85
N VAL A 354 19.62 5.03 -0.94
CA VAL A 354 19.26 6.45 -1.01
C VAL A 354 20.38 7.24 -1.66
N MET A 355 20.05 7.95 -2.74
CA MET A 355 20.99 8.72 -3.55
C MET A 355 20.74 10.23 -3.44
N LEU A 356 21.77 11.03 -3.75
CA LEU A 356 21.75 12.49 -3.72
C LEU A 356 22.52 13.07 -4.89
N ARG A 357 21.97 14.14 -5.48
CA ARG A 357 22.73 15.14 -6.26
C ARG A 357 22.41 16.55 -5.75
N THR A 358 23.42 17.39 -5.81
CA THR A 358 23.32 18.79 -5.38
C THR A 358 23.63 19.74 -6.54
N PHE A 359 22.74 20.67 -6.82
CA PHE A 359 22.97 21.81 -7.69
C PHE A 359 23.65 22.92 -6.89
N ASN A 360 24.82 23.40 -7.33
CA ASN A 360 25.62 24.40 -6.62
C ASN A 360 25.37 25.86 -7.07
N GLY A 361 24.33 26.06 -7.88
CA GLY A 361 24.03 27.35 -8.53
C GLY A 361 24.44 27.39 -10.00
N SER A 362 25.31 26.51 -10.49
CA SER A 362 25.79 26.43 -11.86
C SER A 362 25.74 25.04 -12.48
N SER A 363 26.05 24.03 -11.72
CA SER A 363 26.11 22.63 -12.16
C SER A 363 25.64 21.65 -11.08
N TRP A 364 25.25 20.46 -11.50
CA TRP A 364 24.97 19.33 -10.62
C TRP A 364 26.28 18.63 -10.19
N SER A 365 26.35 18.20 -8.93
CA SER A 365 27.42 17.32 -8.45
C SER A 365 27.35 15.95 -9.15
N ALA A 366 28.36 15.11 -8.97
CA ALA A 366 28.21 13.68 -9.18
C ALA A 366 27.13 13.10 -8.26
N GLU A 367 26.56 11.98 -8.66
CA GLU A 367 25.64 11.18 -7.84
C GLU A 367 26.43 10.56 -6.68
N ILE A 368 25.92 10.70 -5.46
CA ILE A 368 26.54 10.14 -4.26
C ILE A 368 25.50 9.42 -3.39
N PRO A 369 25.87 8.29 -2.75
CA PRO A 369 24.97 7.62 -1.84
C PRO A 369 24.86 8.39 -0.49
N VAL A 370 23.66 8.48 0.03
CA VAL A 370 23.36 8.85 1.42
C VAL A 370 23.29 7.58 2.28
N ALA A 371 22.69 6.53 1.76
CA ALA A 371 22.62 5.21 2.35
C ALA A 371 22.83 4.16 1.24
N ARG A 372 23.58 3.08 1.56
CA ARG A 372 23.93 2.02 0.58
C ARG A 372 24.19 0.68 1.22
N SER A 373 23.54 0.40 2.33
CA SER A 373 23.64 -0.92 2.96
C SER A 373 22.81 -1.94 2.18
N PRO A 374 23.03 -3.25 2.32
CA PRO A 374 22.22 -4.25 1.64
C PRO A 374 20.81 -4.43 2.23
N LYS A 375 20.34 -3.48 3.04
CA LYS A 375 18.96 -3.41 3.55
C LYS A 375 18.04 -2.73 2.56
N PHE A 376 16.76 -2.76 2.86
CA PHE A 376 15.78 -1.83 2.26
C PHE A 376 16.02 -0.44 2.85
N GLU A 377 16.43 0.52 2.03
CA GLU A 377 16.64 1.92 2.39
C GLU A 377 15.88 2.78 1.37
N ALA A 378 14.63 3.20 1.68
CA ALA A 378 13.75 3.85 0.72
C ALA A 378 12.85 4.93 1.33
N HIS A 379 12.03 5.58 0.48
CA HIS A 379 11.10 6.64 0.86
C HIS A 379 11.81 7.82 1.52
N ALA A 380 12.85 8.30 0.87
CA ALA A 380 13.68 9.38 1.39
C ALA A 380 12.95 10.73 1.42
N THR A 381 13.17 11.50 2.47
CA THR A 381 12.77 12.90 2.61
C THR A 381 13.97 13.77 2.95
N ALA A 382 13.94 15.05 2.57
CA ALA A 382 15.06 15.96 2.78
C ALA A 382 14.61 17.35 3.24
N ALA A 383 15.41 17.97 4.12
CA ALA A 383 15.25 19.36 4.53
C ALA A 383 16.60 19.99 4.87
N CYS A 384 16.72 21.31 4.66
CA CYS A 384 17.88 22.06 5.15
C CYS A 384 17.54 22.75 6.48
N ASP A 385 18.48 22.74 7.42
CA ASP A 385 18.34 23.51 8.64
C ASP A 385 18.85 24.96 8.48
N LYS A 386 18.70 25.77 9.53
CA LYS A 386 19.11 27.19 9.48
C LYS A 386 20.62 27.42 9.30
N GLN A 387 21.44 26.39 9.44
CA GLN A 387 22.86 26.41 9.19
C GLN A 387 23.23 25.83 7.82
N ASP A 388 22.24 25.65 6.94
CA ASP A 388 22.39 25.06 5.60
C ASP A 388 22.94 23.64 5.61
N ARG A 389 22.72 22.88 6.69
CA ARG A 389 23.05 21.46 6.71
C ARG A 389 21.88 20.68 6.13
N LEU A 390 22.16 19.82 5.17
CA LEU A 390 21.18 18.93 4.60
C LEU A 390 20.92 17.77 5.59
N TRP A 391 19.64 17.59 5.94
CA TRP A 391 19.13 16.44 6.66
C TRP A 391 18.39 15.55 5.67
N VAL A 392 18.64 14.25 5.74
CA VAL A 392 17.93 13.24 4.95
C VAL A 392 17.43 12.17 5.90
N ALA A 393 16.18 11.81 5.79
CA ALA A 393 15.62 10.69 6.54
C ALA A 393 14.99 9.69 5.54
N TRP A 394 15.04 8.41 5.89
CA TRP A 394 14.48 7.32 5.07
C TRP A 394 13.98 6.20 5.96
N THR A 395 13.21 5.31 5.37
CA THR A 395 12.72 4.09 6.01
C THR A 395 13.69 2.94 5.73
N GLU A 396 14.10 2.24 6.78
CA GLU A 396 14.88 1.01 6.69
C GLU A 396 14.02 -0.24 6.95
N SER A 397 14.38 -1.37 6.33
CA SER A 397 13.85 -2.69 6.67
C SER A 397 14.96 -3.74 6.51
N GLY A 398 14.61 -5.03 6.47
CA GLY A 398 15.59 -6.12 6.43
C GLY A 398 16.27 -6.33 5.09
N LEU A 399 17.12 -7.37 5.05
CA LEU A 399 17.85 -7.79 3.86
C LEU A 399 16.93 -8.51 2.86
N GLN A 400 17.27 -8.48 1.56
CA GLN A 400 16.57 -9.21 0.51
C GLN A 400 15.05 -8.88 0.50
N TRP A 401 14.71 -7.60 0.53
CA TRP A 401 13.33 -7.14 0.55
C TRP A 401 12.55 -7.64 -0.69
N GLY A 402 11.35 -8.14 -0.45
CA GLY A 402 10.49 -8.70 -1.48
C GLY A 402 10.90 -10.08 -2.00
N LYS A 403 11.92 -10.70 -1.45
CA LYS A 403 12.41 -12.04 -1.85
C LYS A 403 11.97 -13.15 -0.90
N ASP A 404 10.94 -12.90 -0.09
CA ASP A 404 10.37 -13.91 0.81
C ASP A 404 9.74 -15.05 0.02
N THR A 405 9.80 -16.24 0.57
CA THR A 405 9.46 -17.47 -0.15
C THR A 405 8.14 -18.10 0.27
N GLY A 406 7.34 -17.37 1.07
CA GLY A 406 6.00 -17.81 1.47
C GLY A 406 5.99 -18.96 2.50
N LEU A 407 4.81 -19.56 2.69
CA LEU A 407 4.47 -20.41 3.82
C LEU A 407 5.24 -21.74 3.90
N LEU A 408 5.44 -22.38 2.77
CA LEU A 408 5.98 -23.74 2.71
C LEU A 408 7.50 -23.80 2.56
N VAL A 409 8.15 -22.68 2.37
CA VAL A 409 9.60 -22.57 2.21
C VAL A 409 10.18 -21.76 3.35
N ARG A 410 11.37 -22.13 3.84
CA ARG A 410 12.05 -21.41 4.91
C ARG A 410 12.30 -19.97 4.48
N ARG A 411 11.91 -19.02 5.31
CA ARG A 411 12.14 -17.61 5.12
C ARG A 411 13.61 -17.28 5.17
N GLN A 412 14.11 -16.72 4.10
CA GLN A 412 15.49 -16.27 3.99
C GLN A 412 15.60 -14.78 3.70
N ALA A 413 14.45 -14.10 3.54
CA ALA A 413 14.37 -12.73 3.06
C ALA A 413 13.31 -11.93 3.84
N THR A 414 13.21 -10.65 3.53
CA THR A 414 12.26 -9.73 4.17
C THR A 414 11.00 -9.60 3.32
N PRO A 415 9.80 -9.85 3.87
CA PRO A 415 8.54 -9.59 3.17
C PRO A 415 8.32 -8.10 2.92
N LEU A 416 7.30 -7.74 2.13
CA LEU A 416 7.06 -6.36 1.71
C LEU A 416 6.92 -5.38 2.87
N TYR A 417 6.27 -5.79 3.94
CA TYR A 417 6.18 -5.00 5.14
C TYR A 417 6.69 -5.79 6.35
N LYS A 418 7.82 -5.40 6.88
CA LYS A 418 8.39 -5.92 8.14
C LYS A 418 9.22 -4.85 8.82
N ASN A 419 8.98 -4.62 10.13
CA ASN A 419 9.84 -3.81 11.00
C ASN A 419 10.45 -2.56 10.32
N ARG A 420 9.61 -1.64 9.88
CA ARG A 420 10.05 -0.39 9.28
C ARG A 420 10.66 0.50 10.36
N LEU A 421 11.91 0.88 10.18
CA LEU A 421 12.68 1.74 11.08
C LEU A 421 12.99 3.06 10.40
N MET A 422 13.14 4.11 11.19
CA MET A 422 13.53 5.43 10.69
C MET A 422 15.04 5.64 10.82
N ALA A 423 15.68 6.06 9.75
CA ALA A 423 17.08 6.47 9.75
C ALA A 423 17.22 7.95 9.37
N VAL A 424 18.21 8.61 9.94
CA VAL A 424 18.47 10.04 9.71
C VAL A 424 19.97 10.28 9.51
N ALA A 425 20.32 10.97 8.42
CA ALA A 425 21.67 11.46 8.16
C ALA A 425 21.71 12.99 8.03
N ILE A 426 22.84 13.56 8.41
CA ILE A 426 23.12 15.01 8.38
C ILE A 426 24.40 15.26 7.61
N GLN A 427 24.33 16.01 6.53
CA GLN A 427 25.53 16.43 5.82
C GLN A 427 26.20 17.62 6.52
N THR A 428 27.44 17.42 6.92
CA THR A 428 28.26 18.46 7.59
C THR A 428 29.56 18.67 6.84
N GLY A 429 30.35 19.69 7.25
CA GLY A 429 31.70 19.87 6.70
C GLY A 429 32.66 18.71 6.98
N GLN A 430 32.29 17.75 7.84
CA GLN A 430 33.06 16.55 8.18
C GLN A 430 32.49 15.27 7.51
N GLY A 431 31.61 15.42 6.50
CA GLY A 431 30.91 14.32 5.85
C GLY A 431 29.55 13.99 6.49
N TRP A 432 29.06 12.79 6.22
CA TRP A 432 27.79 12.31 6.74
C TRP A 432 27.90 11.97 8.23
N ARG A 433 26.96 12.51 8.99
CA ARG A 433 26.79 12.27 10.42
C ARG A 433 25.36 11.78 10.67
N GLN A 434 25.09 11.29 11.88
CA GLN A 434 23.74 11.01 12.35
C GLN A 434 23.50 11.71 13.70
N PRO A 435 22.25 11.98 14.09
CA PRO A 435 21.95 12.52 15.42
C PRO A 435 22.68 11.74 16.52
N ALA A 436 23.08 12.42 17.60
CA ALA A 436 23.78 11.76 18.71
C ALA A 436 22.97 10.60 19.32
N VAL A 437 21.64 10.73 19.30
CA VAL A 437 20.67 9.71 19.69
C VAL A 437 19.86 9.33 18.46
N ASP A 438 19.80 8.03 18.16
CA ASP A 438 18.99 7.52 17.04
C ASP A 438 17.50 7.71 17.35
N VAL A 439 16.74 8.11 16.34
CA VAL A 439 15.33 8.47 16.55
C VAL A 439 14.50 7.29 17.10
N GLU A 440 14.69 6.08 16.59
CA GLU A 440 13.98 4.90 17.09
C GLU A 440 14.26 4.64 18.57
N SER A 441 15.52 4.75 18.99
CA SER A 441 15.93 4.53 20.39
C SER A 441 15.43 5.61 21.35
N ALA A 442 15.01 6.76 20.84
CA ALA A 442 14.45 7.85 21.62
C ALA A 442 12.93 7.75 21.81
N LEU A 443 12.26 6.89 21.05
CA LEU A 443 10.83 6.67 21.18
C LEU A 443 10.48 5.77 22.38
N PRO A 444 9.29 5.90 22.96
CA PRO A 444 8.75 4.89 23.87
C PRO A 444 8.66 3.52 23.18
N GLU A 445 8.79 2.46 23.97
CA GLU A 445 8.83 1.06 23.47
C GLU A 445 7.62 0.69 22.58
N ASP A 446 6.44 1.21 22.90
CA ASP A 446 5.20 0.98 22.13
C ASP A 446 5.18 1.69 20.77
N LEU A 447 6.15 2.55 20.48
CA LEU A 447 6.33 3.21 19.19
C LEU A 447 7.57 2.70 18.41
N TRP A 448 8.27 1.68 18.90
CA TRP A 448 9.42 1.12 18.20
C TRP A 448 9.00 0.30 16.97
N GLY A 449 9.75 0.51 15.89
CA GLY A 449 9.52 -0.18 14.61
C GLY A 449 8.17 0.18 13.97
N HIS A 450 7.93 -0.30 12.77
CA HIS A 450 6.72 -0.04 12.00
C HIS A 450 6.43 1.46 11.78
N ASN A 451 7.48 2.26 11.60
CA ASN A 451 7.46 3.70 11.38
C ASN A 451 7.83 4.02 9.93
N GLU A 452 6.99 4.76 9.22
CA GLU A 452 7.21 5.10 7.81
C GLU A 452 6.52 6.40 7.40
N SER A 453 6.50 6.74 6.11
CA SER A 453 5.95 8.00 5.57
C SER A 453 6.57 9.24 6.20
N LEU A 454 7.88 9.33 6.11
CA LEU A 454 8.68 10.33 6.82
C LEU A 454 8.57 11.71 6.17
N LEU A 455 8.56 12.76 6.99
CA LEU A 455 8.69 14.15 6.55
C LEU A 455 9.62 14.92 7.48
N LEU A 456 10.69 15.46 6.91
CA LEU A 456 11.59 16.39 7.61
C LEU A 456 11.14 17.85 7.40
N LYS A 457 11.14 18.65 8.47
CA LYS A 457 10.90 20.10 8.39
C LYS A 457 11.61 20.85 9.52
N ALA A 458 12.39 21.87 9.17
CA ALA A 458 12.95 22.79 10.14
C ALA A 458 11.89 23.79 10.64
N ASP A 459 11.80 24.03 11.96
CA ASP A 459 10.97 25.06 12.54
C ASP A 459 11.69 26.43 12.56
N GLN A 460 10.95 27.47 12.97
CA GLN A 460 11.48 28.84 13.07
C GLN A 460 12.63 28.97 14.08
N ALA A 461 12.73 28.12 15.08
CA ALA A 461 13.82 28.12 16.05
C ALA A 461 15.07 27.38 15.52
N GLY A 462 14.94 26.58 14.48
CA GLY A 462 16.01 25.77 13.86
C GLY A 462 16.05 24.33 14.37
N ARG A 463 14.98 23.85 15.05
CA ARG A 463 14.82 22.42 15.34
C ARG A 463 14.44 21.70 14.09
N MET A 464 14.99 20.52 13.88
CA MET A 464 14.54 19.63 12.84
C MET A 464 13.42 18.74 13.37
N TRP A 465 12.23 18.87 12.80
CA TRP A 465 11.11 17.98 13.05
C TRP A 465 11.16 16.82 12.08
N LEU A 466 10.81 15.63 12.59
CA LEU A 466 10.53 14.44 11.83
C LEU A 466 9.10 14.01 12.13
N PHE A 467 8.24 14.06 11.13
CA PHE A 467 6.91 13.48 11.16
C PHE A 467 6.95 12.09 10.57
N PHE A 468 6.18 11.16 11.15
CA PHE A 468 6.14 9.77 10.70
C PHE A 468 4.79 9.13 11.02
N ARG A 469 4.39 8.15 10.23
CA ARG A 469 3.22 7.32 10.50
C ARG A 469 3.65 6.04 11.19
N ARG A 470 3.05 5.78 12.36
CA ARG A 470 3.27 4.59 13.16
C ARG A 470 2.12 3.63 12.95
N ARG A 471 2.41 2.41 12.51
CA ARG A 471 1.42 1.34 12.49
C ARG A 471 1.01 0.96 13.91
N PHE A 472 -0.25 0.85 14.15
CA PHE A 472 -0.80 0.24 15.33
C PHE A 472 -1.71 -0.94 14.95
N ASP A 473 -1.59 -2.01 15.71
CA ASP A 473 -2.47 -3.16 15.51
C ASP A 473 -3.82 -2.87 16.13
N ARG A 474 -4.85 -3.16 15.36
CA ARG A 474 -6.23 -2.91 15.74
C ARG A 474 -6.78 -4.17 16.35
N ILE A 475 -7.55 -4.05 17.33
CA ILE A 475 -8.59 -4.90 17.89
C ILE A 475 -8.37 -5.20 19.34
N PRO A 476 -9.32 -4.75 20.13
CA PRO A 476 -9.29 -5.08 21.54
C PRO A 476 -9.95 -6.40 21.87
N ASP A 477 -11.15 -6.68 21.61
CA ASP A 477 -11.90 -7.69 22.35
C ASP A 477 -12.70 -8.69 21.51
N VAL A 478 -12.42 -8.78 20.20
CA VAL A 478 -13.11 -9.74 19.33
C VAL A 478 -12.18 -10.90 19.04
N PRO A 479 -12.57 -12.16 19.29
CA PRO A 479 -11.82 -13.32 18.84
C PRO A 479 -11.96 -13.45 17.32
N VAL A 480 -11.18 -12.66 16.60
CA VAL A 480 -11.08 -12.77 15.15
C VAL A 480 -9.85 -13.62 14.85
N SER A 481 -9.94 -14.44 13.81
CA SER A 481 -8.78 -15.15 13.32
C SER A 481 -7.66 -14.14 13.00
N ALA A 482 -6.41 -14.48 13.29
CA ALA A 482 -5.26 -13.60 13.09
C ALA A 482 -5.12 -13.06 11.65
N ALA A 483 -5.83 -13.64 10.69
CA ALA A 483 -5.86 -13.26 9.29
C ALA A 483 -6.74 -12.04 8.94
N LEU A 484 -7.50 -11.47 9.87
CA LEU A 484 -8.46 -10.41 9.57
C LEU A 484 -8.06 -9.03 10.11
N HIS A 485 -6.78 -8.69 10.07
CA HIS A 485 -6.29 -7.43 10.63
C HIS A 485 -5.74 -6.51 9.55
N GLY A 486 -6.51 -5.49 9.20
CA GLY A 486 -6.02 -4.41 8.33
C GLY A 486 -4.97 -3.56 9.04
N ALA A 487 -4.03 -3.01 8.30
CA ALA A 487 -3.09 -2.02 8.79
C ALA A 487 -3.81 -0.69 9.09
N ALA A 488 -3.46 -0.05 10.18
CA ALA A 488 -3.83 1.31 10.47
C ALA A 488 -2.63 2.07 11.05
N PHE A 489 -2.47 3.31 10.61
CA PHE A 489 -1.35 4.16 10.99
C PHE A 489 -1.85 5.44 11.62
N GLU A 490 -1.14 5.94 12.61
CA GLU A 490 -1.33 7.27 13.20
C GLU A 490 -0.09 8.13 12.96
N LEU A 491 -0.30 9.42 12.76
CA LEU A 491 0.77 10.39 12.57
C LEU A 491 1.29 10.90 13.92
N TYR A 492 2.61 10.93 14.02
CA TYR A 492 3.35 11.51 15.14
C TYR A 492 4.40 12.49 14.62
N GLY A 493 4.86 13.37 15.49
CA GLY A 493 6.01 14.23 15.22
C GLY A 493 6.98 14.24 16.41
N VAL A 494 8.28 14.22 16.11
CA VAL A 494 9.35 14.45 17.10
C VAL A 494 10.24 15.58 16.61
N ALA A 495 10.83 16.34 17.54
CA ALA A 495 11.75 17.43 17.21
C ALA A 495 13.13 17.16 17.79
N TYR A 496 14.20 17.36 16.99
CA TYR A 496 15.56 17.28 17.47
C TYR A 496 15.98 18.58 18.15
N GLU A 497 16.16 18.52 19.47
CA GLU A 497 16.50 19.65 20.34
C GLU A 497 17.98 20.04 20.30
N GLY A 498 18.72 19.51 19.32
CA GLY A 498 20.15 19.71 19.13
C GLY A 498 20.99 18.56 19.66
N ASP A 499 20.63 17.93 20.77
CA ASP A 499 21.35 16.79 21.37
C ASP A 499 20.46 15.56 21.62
N ARG A 500 19.16 15.68 21.50
CA ARG A 500 18.18 14.62 21.75
C ARG A 500 16.90 14.88 20.98
N TRP A 501 16.11 13.85 20.77
CA TRP A 501 14.74 13.95 20.28
C TRP A 501 13.76 14.28 21.43
N SER A 502 12.72 15.06 21.14
CA SER A 502 11.59 15.27 22.03
C SER A 502 10.80 13.99 22.23
N ALA A 503 9.93 13.94 23.23
CA ALA A 503 8.87 12.95 23.26
C ALA A 503 7.98 13.09 22.01
N PRO A 504 7.41 11.97 21.51
CA PRO A 504 6.54 12.00 20.34
C PRO A 504 5.25 12.75 20.64
N ILE A 505 4.84 13.59 19.72
CA ILE A 505 3.59 14.36 19.76
C ILE A 505 2.61 13.71 18.80
N ALA A 506 1.51 13.19 19.32
CA ALA A 506 0.48 12.57 18.51
C ALA A 506 -0.30 13.63 17.71
N VAL A 507 -0.57 13.37 16.44
CA VAL A 507 -1.41 14.25 15.61
C VAL A 507 -2.86 13.73 15.65
N PRO A 508 -3.83 14.54 16.12
CA PRO A 508 -5.21 14.11 16.23
C PRO A 508 -5.85 13.78 14.88
N PHE A 509 -6.77 12.81 14.85
CA PHE A 509 -7.55 12.45 13.65
C PHE A 509 -6.68 12.10 12.45
N SER A 510 -5.61 11.33 12.68
CA SER A 510 -4.64 10.98 11.64
C SER A 510 -4.64 9.50 11.27
N GLN A 511 -5.64 8.74 11.73
CA GLN A 511 -5.78 7.32 11.38
C GLN A 511 -5.92 7.16 9.87
N GLY A 512 -5.12 6.27 9.28
CA GLY A 512 -5.15 6.07 7.84
C GLY A 512 -4.18 4.99 7.37
N ARG A 513 -3.92 4.99 6.06
CA ARG A 513 -2.93 4.14 5.42
C ARG A 513 -1.50 4.68 5.61
N SER A 514 -0.52 3.84 5.36
CA SER A 514 0.89 4.22 5.41
C SER A 514 1.25 5.26 4.34
N ASP A 515 0.67 5.15 3.15
CA ASP A 515 0.99 5.95 1.97
C ASP A 515 0.30 7.33 1.91
N MET A 516 -0.45 7.69 2.94
CA MET A 516 -1.06 9.03 3.05
C MET A 516 -0.01 10.08 3.42
N PRO A 517 0.37 11.01 2.52
CA PRO A 517 1.45 11.95 2.78
C PRO A 517 1.07 12.98 3.84
N THR A 518 2.11 13.47 4.51
CA THR A 518 2.06 14.60 5.45
C THR A 518 2.81 15.77 4.84
N ALA A 519 2.33 16.99 5.06
CA ALA A 519 3.01 18.21 4.67
C ALA A 519 3.18 19.16 5.84
N ALA A 520 4.23 19.98 5.84
CA ALA A 520 4.48 20.95 6.87
C ALA A 520 5.14 22.23 6.33
N ALA A 521 4.75 23.37 6.87
CA ALA A 521 5.33 24.66 6.51
C ALA A 521 5.33 25.63 7.70
N VAL A 522 6.29 26.55 7.72
CA VAL A 522 6.40 27.59 8.77
C VAL A 522 5.88 28.90 8.22
N ASP A 523 4.95 29.53 8.93
CA ASP A 523 4.41 30.84 8.55
C ASP A 523 5.35 32.00 8.99
N ALA A 524 5.01 33.22 8.60
CA ALA A 524 5.83 34.39 8.95
C ALA A 524 5.87 34.70 10.46
N ARG A 525 4.94 34.18 11.25
CA ARG A 525 4.96 34.27 12.72
C ARG A 525 5.78 33.16 13.36
N GLY A 526 6.38 32.27 12.57
CA GLY A 526 7.18 31.15 13.07
C GLY A 526 6.37 29.96 13.56
N ARG A 527 5.06 29.90 13.28
CA ARG A 527 4.24 28.74 13.63
C ARG A 527 4.43 27.64 12.62
N LEU A 528 4.65 26.43 13.11
CA LEU A 528 4.74 25.23 12.27
C LEU A 528 3.33 24.70 12.00
N HIS A 529 2.89 24.85 10.78
CA HIS A 529 1.66 24.25 10.29
C HIS A 529 1.95 22.86 9.74
N VAL A 530 1.03 21.92 10.00
CA VAL A 530 1.06 20.55 9.52
C VAL A 530 -0.26 20.26 8.82
N ALA A 531 -0.23 19.54 7.70
CA ALA A 531 -1.41 19.05 7.01
C ALA A 531 -1.28 17.54 6.77
N TRP A 532 -2.40 16.82 6.90
CA TRP A 532 -2.42 15.37 6.77
C TRP A 532 -3.75 14.89 6.24
N ALA A 533 -3.74 13.69 5.67
CA ALA A 533 -4.95 12.98 5.29
C ALA A 533 -5.26 11.86 6.29
N THR A 534 -6.54 11.48 6.36
CA THR A 534 -7.07 10.39 7.16
C THR A 534 -8.21 9.73 6.41
N ASP A 535 -8.36 8.42 6.47
CA ASP A 535 -9.57 7.70 6.05
C ASP A 535 -10.42 7.29 7.27
N GLY A 536 -10.04 7.79 8.43
CA GLY A 536 -10.80 7.61 9.68
C GLY A 536 -10.98 6.16 10.09
N ARG A 537 -10.09 5.23 9.60
CA ARG A 537 -10.17 3.83 10.05
C ARG A 537 -10.16 3.80 11.55
N ASP A 538 -11.06 3.03 12.12
CA ASP A 538 -11.18 2.86 13.55
C ASP A 538 -10.74 1.45 13.99
N TYR A 539 -11.05 1.08 15.22
CA TYR A 539 -10.69 -0.22 15.79
C TYR A 539 -11.29 -1.41 15.08
N ASP A 540 -12.43 -1.22 14.44
CA ASP A 540 -12.98 -2.19 13.53
C ASP A 540 -12.25 -2.06 12.19
N ALA A 541 -11.31 -2.96 11.93
CA ALA A 541 -10.53 -2.99 10.71
C ALA A 541 -11.37 -3.07 9.42
N MET A 542 -12.66 -3.24 9.56
CA MET A 542 -13.64 -3.43 8.49
C MET A 542 -14.32 -2.14 8.04
N THR A 543 -14.15 -1.04 8.79
CA THR A 543 -14.80 0.22 8.49
C THR A 543 -13.77 1.28 8.14
N HIS A 544 -13.63 1.55 6.87
CA HIS A 544 -13.07 2.80 6.40
C HIS A 544 -14.14 3.87 6.48
N ARG A 545 -13.73 5.05 6.90
CA ARG A 545 -14.56 6.24 6.80
C ARG A 545 -14.10 7.02 5.57
N LYS A 546 -14.80 8.09 5.30
CA LYS A 546 -14.47 9.00 4.21
C LYS A 546 -13.07 9.57 4.38
N ALA A 547 -12.28 9.57 3.29
CA ALA A 547 -10.98 10.20 3.27
C ALA A 547 -11.11 11.73 3.37
N GLN A 548 -10.41 12.33 4.32
CA GLN A 548 -10.49 13.75 4.67
C GLN A 548 -9.09 14.34 4.85
N VAL A 549 -8.96 15.64 4.59
CA VAL A 549 -7.73 16.40 4.79
C VAL A 549 -7.91 17.38 5.95
N PHE A 550 -6.93 17.37 6.85
CA PHE A 550 -6.84 18.27 7.99
C PHE A 550 -5.60 19.14 7.91
N SER A 551 -5.65 20.29 8.59
CA SER A 551 -4.47 21.08 8.91
C SER A 551 -4.52 21.51 10.36
N GLY A 552 -3.35 21.69 10.97
CA GLY A 552 -3.21 22.16 12.34
C GLY A 552 -1.90 22.91 12.55
N ILE A 553 -1.77 23.51 13.72
CA ILE A 553 -0.54 24.17 14.17
C ILE A 553 0.09 23.27 15.23
N ALA A 554 1.32 22.86 15.01
CA ALA A 554 2.08 22.10 15.98
C ALA A 554 2.38 22.95 17.23
N PRO A 555 2.43 22.34 18.42
CA PRO A 555 2.80 23.04 19.63
C PRO A 555 4.22 23.60 19.53
N ALA A 556 4.41 24.84 19.98
CA ALA A 556 5.73 25.48 20.01
C ALA A 556 6.57 24.99 21.19
N PHE A 557 7.82 24.63 20.91
CA PHE A 557 8.80 24.35 21.97
C PHE A 557 9.34 25.67 22.54
N PRO A 558 9.58 25.74 23.85
CA PRO A 558 10.20 26.91 24.46
C PRO A 558 11.69 27.04 24.08
N GLY A 559 12.14 28.29 23.92
CA GLY A 559 13.55 28.62 23.73
C GLY A 559 14.13 28.14 22.36
N THR A 560 15.44 28.22 22.24
CA THR A 560 16.22 27.78 21.06
C THR A 560 16.80 26.37 21.31
N PRO A 561 16.99 25.57 20.27
CA PRO A 561 17.65 24.25 20.41
C PRO A 561 19.10 24.41 20.84
N ARG A 562 19.63 23.41 21.51
CA ARG A 562 21.05 23.30 21.83
C ARG A 562 21.89 23.19 20.54
N PRO A 563 23.21 23.45 20.62
CA PRO A 563 24.11 23.15 19.52
C PRO A 563 23.96 21.71 19.02
N LEU A 564 24.10 21.51 17.71
CA LEU A 564 23.97 20.19 17.12
C LEU A 564 25.01 19.21 17.69
N ALA A 565 24.55 18.18 18.36
CA ALA A 565 25.30 16.98 18.70
C ALA A 565 25.02 15.89 17.67
N ALA A 566 26.07 15.43 17.00
CA ALA A 566 26.00 14.41 15.98
C ALA A 566 27.21 13.47 16.07
N LYS A 567 26.96 12.17 15.88
CA LYS A 567 28.01 11.13 15.86
C LYS A 567 28.35 10.75 14.41
N PRO A 568 29.55 10.20 14.12
CA PRO A 568 29.85 9.66 12.81
C PRO A 568 28.78 8.64 12.40
N ARG A 569 28.33 8.72 11.15
CA ARG A 569 27.50 7.68 10.58
C ARG A 569 28.40 6.53 10.13
N LEU A 570 28.19 5.38 10.71
CA LEU A 570 28.86 4.15 10.33
C LEU A 570 27.85 3.32 9.54
N GLU A 571 28.21 2.99 8.31
CA GLU A 571 27.43 1.99 7.58
C GLU A 571 27.77 0.60 8.15
N PRO A 572 26.76 -0.22 8.47
CA PRO A 572 27.03 -1.55 9.00
C PRO A 572 27.72 -2.41 7.93
N GLU A 573 28.76 -3.12 8.31
CA GLU A 573 29.38 -4.16 7.47
C GLU A 573 28.46 -5.39 7.42
N LEU A 574 27.38 -5.28 6.68
CA LEU A 574 26.44 -6.37 6.45
C LEU A 574 26.82 -7.12 5.18
N ARG A 575 26.72 -8.43 5.23
CA ARG A 575 26.84 -9.30 4.05
C ARG A 575 25.47 -9.85 3.72
N SER A 576 25.05 -9.63 2.48
CA SER A 576 23.85 -10.23 1.92
C SER A 576 24.25 -11.26 0.89
N PHE A 577 23.55 -12.41 0.89
CA PHE A 577 23.72 -13.43 -0.12
C PHE A 577 22.40 -13.54 -0.88
N PRO A 578 22.41 -13.56 -2.21
CA PRO A 578 21.18 -13.66 -2.99
C PRO A 578 20.39 -14.92 -2.61
N VAL A 579 19.10 -14.77 -2.34
CA VAL A 579 18.18 -15.90 -2.09
C VAL A 579 18.03 -16.71 -3.38
N HIS A 580 17.98 -16.03 -4.51
CA HIS A 580 17.86 -16.60 -5.86
C HIS A 580 19.03 -16.12 -6.73
N PRO A 581 20.21 -16.74 -6.65
CA PRO A 581 21.43 -16.20 -7.25
C PRO A 581 21.43 -16.16 -8.79
N ARG A 582 20.55 -16.90 -9.47
CA ARG A 582 20.43 -16.90 -10.93
C ARG A 582 19.16 -16.25 -11.44
N GLU A 583 18.39 -15.61 -10.58
CA GLU A 583 17.05 -15.13 -10.90
C GLU A 583 17.00 -14.22 -12.12
N GLN A 584 17.88 -13.24 -12.21
CA GLN A 584 17.93 -12.34 -13.38
C GLN A 584 18.14 -13.10 -14.68
N ALA A 585 19.03 -14.09 -14.69
CA ALA A 585 19.28 -14.92 -15.88
C ALA A 585 18.07 -15.80 -16.21
N ASP A 586 17.39 -16.33 -15.19
CA ASP A 586 16.22 -17.18 -15.37
C ASP A 586 15.02 -16.35 -15.86
N VAL A 587 14.80 -15.15 -15.32
CA VAL A 587 13.78 -14.21 -15.81
C VAL A 587 14.06 -13.78 -17.24
N GLN A 588 15.29 -13.42 -17.57
CA GLN A 588 15.67 -13.03 -18.93
C GLN A 588 15.45 -14.17 -19.92
N ARG A 589 15.79 -15.40 -19.54
CA ARG A 589 15.53 -16.59 -20.36
C ARG A 589 14.03 -16.79 -20.64
N MET A 590 13.17 -16.57 -19.66
CA MET A 590 11.72 -16.63 -19.86
C MET A 590 11.23 -15.54 -20.83
N ARG A 591 11.74 -14.31 -20.70
CA ARG A 591 11.42 -13.18 -21.59
C ARG A 591 11.91 -13.37 -23.01
N ASP A 592 13.05 -14.01 -23.20
CA ASP A 592 13.63 -14.28 -24.54
C ASP A 592 12.95 -15.45 -25.25
N PHE A 593 12.26 -16.31 -24.50
CA PHE A 593 11.58 -17.44 -25.07
C PHE A 593 10.43 -17.04 -25.97
N THR A 594 10.40 -17.61 -27.17
CA THR A 594 9.33 -17.44 -28.14
C THR A 594 8.79 -18.77 -28.59
N LEU A 595 7.50 -18.84 -28.77
CA LEU A 595 6.79 -19.99 -29.29
C LEU A 595 6.05 -19.57 -30.54
N VAL A 596 6.22 -20.29 -31.64
CA VAL A 596 5.47 -20.07 -32.88
C VAL A 596 4.44 -21.19 -33.02
N SER A 597 3.19 -20.83 -33.14
CA SER A 597 2.09 -21.76 -33.43
C SER A 597 1.08 -21.11 -34.36
N GLN A 598 0.61 -21.83 -35.37
CA GLN A 598 -0.35 -21.34 -36.36
C GLN A 598 -0.01 -19.95 -36.95
N SER A 599 1.29 -19.75 -37.28
CA SER A 599 1.82 -18.49 -37.83
C SER A 599 1.79 -17.29 -36.88
N LYS A 600 1.47 -17.48 -35.62
CA LYS A 600 1.57 -16.45 -34.59
C LYS A 600 2.75 -16.71 -33.65
N THR A 601 3.44 -15.65 -33.26
CA THR A 601 4.50 -15.71 -32.26
C THR A 601 3.91 -15.38 -30.91
N TYR A 602 4.15 -16.23 -29.94
CA TYR A 602 3.74 -16.06 -28.54
C TYR A 602 4.97 -15.90 -27.65
N ARG A 603 4.78 -15.26 -26.51
CA ARG A 603 5.77 -15.17 -25.43
C ARG A 603 5.13 -15.57 -24.11
N VAL A 604 5.96 -15.98 -23.17
CA VAL A 604 5.56 -16.23 -21.80
C VAL A 604 5.71 -14.94 -21.03
N TYR A 605 4.62 -14.43 -20.47
CA TYR A 605 4.60 -13.30 -19.55
C TYR A 605 4.36 -13.80 -18.14
N ARG A 606 5.21 -13.42 -17.23
CA ARG A 606 5.20 -13.84 -15.84
C ARG A 606 4.56 -12.75 -14.97
N GLY A 607 3.54 -13.10 -14.20
CA GLY A 607 2.82 -12.15 -13.38
C GLY A 607 2.16 -12.77 -12.18
N ASP A 608 1.35 -11.96 -11.52
CA ASP A 608 0.52 -12.33 -10.37
C ASP A 608 -0.83 -11.64 -10.49
N ILE A 609 -1.92 -12.35 -10.27
CA ILE A 609 -3.29 -11.80 -10.33
C ILE A 609 -4.06 -11.98 -9.02
N HIS A 610 -3.36 -12.36 -7.97
CA HIS A 610 -3.91 -12.48 -6.63
C HIS A 610 -2.93 -11.86 -5.64
N ARG A 611 -3.08 -10.55 -5.41
CA ARG A 611 -2.17 -9.79 -4.58
C ARG A 611 -2.93 -8.78 -3.74
N HIS A 612 -2.77 -8.85 -2.41
CA HIS A 612 -3.31 -7.87 -1.47
C HIS A 612 -2.34 -6.75 -1.15
N THR A 613 -2.89 -5.66 -0.63
CA THR A 613 -2.15 -4.51 -0.10
C THR A 613 -2.71 -4.12 1.27
N GLU A 614 -2.15 -3.10 1.92
CA GLU A 614 -2.70 -2.57 3.17
C GLU A 614 -4.12 -2.00 3.06
N ILE A 615 -4.64 -1.87 1.85
CA ILE A 615 -6.05 -1.50 1.58
C ILE A 615 -6.97 -2.64 1.99
N SER A 616 -6.55 -3.87 1.75
CA SER A 616 -7.31 -5.06 2.14
C SER A 616 -7.42 -5.18 3.66
N ARG A 617 -8.57 -5.63 4.14
CA ARG A 617 -8.81 -5.78 5.59
C ARG A 617 -7.86 -6.74 6.29
N ASP A 618 -7.24 -7.64 5.55
CA ASP A 618 -6.26 -8.64 5.99
C ASP A 618 -4.85 -8.36 5.46
N GLY A 619 -4.67 -7.28 4.70
CA GLY A 619 -3.42 -6.88 4.07
C GLY A 619 -2.40 -6.18 4.99
N LYS A 620 -2.45 -6.43 6.28
CA LYS A 620 -1.61 -5.77 7.30
C LYS A 620 -0.11 -5.83 7.00
N ASN A 621 0.35 -6.91 6.37
CA ASN A 621 1.76 -7.17 6.09
C ASN A 621 2.12 -7.08 4.60
N ASP A 622 1.17 -6.65 3.77
CA ASP A 622 1.32 -6.63 2.31
C ASP A 622 1.89 -5.32 1.78
N GLY A 623 2.04 -4.32 2.65
CA GLY A 623 2.59 -3.01 2.31
C GLY A 623 1.61 -2.11 1.54
N SER A 624 2.05 -0.92 1.20
CA SER A 624 1.26 0.05 0.44
C SER A 624 1.07 -0.39 -1.02
N LEU A 625 0.09 0.22 -1.71
CA LEU A 625 -0.06 0.06 -3.16
C LEU A 625 1.22 0.42 -3.91
N ILE A 626 1.89 1.49 -3.51
CA ILE A 626 3.13 1.94 -4.17
C ILE A 626 4.24 0.90 -3.98
N ASP A 627 4.44 0.38 -2.77
CA ASP A 627 5.43 -0.66 -2.51
C ASP A 627 5.10 -1.97 -3.24
N THR A 628 3.83 -2.29 -3.41
CA THR A 628 3.40 -3.45 -4.19
C THR A 628 3.80 -3.34 -5.66
N TYR A 629 3.63 -2.17 -6.28
CA TYR A 629 4.09 -1.93 -7.66
C TYR A 629 5.62 -1.89 -7.76
N ARG A 630 6.31 -1.27 -6.80
CA ARG A 630 7.79 -1.30 -6.72
C ARG A 630 8.30 -2.72 -6.60
N TYR A 631 7.70 -3.54 -5.73
CA TYR A 631 8.01 -4.96 -5.61
C TYR A 631 7.85 -5.70 -6.95
N ALA A 632 6.72 -5.51 -7.60
CA ALA A 632 6.42 -6.18 -8.86
C ALA A 632 7.43 -5.83 -9.96
N MET A 633 7.85 -4.57 -10.04
CA MET A 633 8.78 -4.09 -11.07
C MET A 633 10.25 -4.39 -10.73
N ASP A 634 10.64 -4.31 -9.46
CA ASP A 634 12.02 -4.41 -9.00
C ASP A 634 12.38 -5.80 -8.45
N ALA A 635 11.81 -6.16 -7.29
CA ALA A 635 12.20 -7.38 -6.59
C ALA A 635 11.71 -8.65 -7.28
N ALA A 636 10.48 -8.66 -7.79
CA ALA A 636 9.89 -9.80 -8.48
C ALA A 636 10.10 -9.77 -9.99
N GLU A 637 10.46 -8.62 -10.57
CA GLU A 637 10.64 -8.42 -12.00
C GLU A 637 9.48 -8.99 -12.84
N LEU A 638 8.23 -8.82 -12.37
CA LEU A 638 7.04 -9.29 -13.06
C LEU A 638 6.79 -8.50 -14.35
N ASP A 639 6.13 -9.12 -15.30
CA ASP A 639 5.68 -8.47 -16.52
C ASP A 639 4.28 -7.87 -16.35
N PHE A 640 3.44 -8.46 -15.51
CA PHE A 640 2.09 -7.94 -15.18
C PHE A 640 1.71 -8.21 -13.73
N LEU A 641 0.78 -7.40 -13.21
CA LEU A 641 0.24 -7.53 -11.87
C LEU A 641 -1.26 -7.21 -11.86
N GLY A 642 -2.05 -8.00 -11.15
CA GLY A 642 -3.43 -7.68 -10.81
C GLY A 642 -3.59 -7.57 -9.29
N VAL A 643 -3.67 -6.34 -8.77
CA VAL A 643 -4.00 -6.13 -7.37
C VAL A 643 -5.46 -6.53 -7.13
N SER A 644 -5.69 -7.36 -6.13
CA SER A 644 -6.97 -7.99 -5.85
C SER A 644 -7.45 -7.79 -4.41
N ASP A 645 -7.33 -6.57 -3.89
CA ASP A 645 -7.88 -6.26 -2.56
C ASP A 645 -9.36 -6.62 -2.44
N HIS A 646 -9.79 -7.05 -1.27
CA HIS A 646 -11.16 -7.50 -1.03
C HIS A 646 -12.22 -6.44 -1.32
N ASN A 647 -13.30 -6.83 -1.98
CA ASN A 647 -14.45 -5.97 -2.26
C ASN A 647 -15.58 -6.04 -1.21
N ASN A 648 -15.46 -6.88 -0.21
CA ASN A 648 -16.49 -7.08 0.83
C ASN A 648 -16.17 -6.34 2.13
N GLN A 649 -15.22 -5.43 2.10
CA GLN A 649 -14.95 -4.53 3.21
C GLN A 649 -16.14 -3.61 3.40
N GLY A 650 -16.70 -3.57 4.60
CA GLY A 650 -17.79 -2.65 4.91
C GLY A 650 -17.28 -1.20 4.92
N GLY A 651 -18.04 -0.28 4.34
CA GLY A 651 -17.72 1.14 4.40
C GLY A 651 -18.25 1.92 3.21
N PRO A 652 -18.46 3.23 3.33
CA PRO A 652 -18.97 4.08 2.27
C PRO A 652 -17.96 4.40 1.18
N ASP A 653 -16.70 4.07 1.36
CA ASP A 653 -15.56 4.44 0.51
C ASP A 653 -15.11 3.33 -0.45
N LEU A 654 -15.82 2.19 -0.52
CA LEU A 654 -15.46 1.08 -1.41
C LEU A 654 -15.31 1.52 -2.87
N GLU A 655 -16.13 2.46 -3.32
CA GLU A 655 -16.03 3.03 -4.67
C GLU A 655 -14.70 3.79 -4.86
N TYR A 656 -14.30 4.57 -3.84
CA TYR A 656 -13.05 5.31 -3.88
C TYR A 656 -11.82 4.38 -3.83
N ILE A 657 -11.84 3.37 -2.99
CA ILE A 657 -10.76 2.38 -2.89
C ILE A 657 -10.57 1.63 -4.21
N ASN A 658 -11.66 1.19 -4.83
CA ASN A 658 -11.60 0.58 -6.15
C ASN A 658 -11.07 1.56 -7.23
N TRP A 659 -11.45 2.83 -7.14
CA TRP A 659 -10.89 3.86 -8.01
C TRP A 659 -9.38 4.04 -7.81
N LEU A 660 -8.92 4.10 -6.57
CA LEU A 660 -7.50 4.26 -6.23
C LEU A 660 -6.67 3.09 -6.77
N ASN A 661 -7.12 1.85 -6.59
CA ASN A 661 -6.46 0.67 -7.17
C ASN A 661 -6.35 0.79 -8.69
N GLN A 662 -7.42 1.17 -9.37
CA GLN A 662 -7.42 1.36 -10.82
C GLN A 662 -6.54 2.54 -11.26
N GLN A 663 -6.52 3.63 -10.49
CA GLN A 663 -5.67 4.79 -10.76
C GLN A 663 -4.19 4.42 -10.69
N LEU A 664 -3.77 3.72 -9.63
CA LEU A 664 -2.38 3.28 -9.47
C LEU A 664 -1.99 2.25 -10.54
N ALA A 665 -2.89 1.36 -10.95
CA ALA A 665 -2.65 0.48 -12.09
C ALA A 665 -2.37 1.25 -13.40
N ASP A 666 -2.98 2.42 -13.60
CA ASP A 666 -2.65 3.29 -14.74
C ASP A 666 -1.37 4.09 -14.53
N VAL A 667 -1.12 4.58 -13.32
CA VAL A 667 0.10 5.34 -12.96
C VAL A 667 1.37 4.52 -13.21
N PHE A 668 1.32 3.21 -12.93
CA PHE A 668 2.44 2.28 -13.09
C PHE A 668 2.42 1.50 -14.42
N HIS A 669 1.52 1.82 -15.34
CA HIS A 669 1.48 1.17 -16.64
C HIS A 669 2.61 1.66 -17.55
N VAL A 670 3.60 0.81 -17.81
CA VAL A 670 4.73 1.10 -18.70
C VAL A 670 4.62 0.20 -19.94
N ALA A 671 4.12 0.78 -21.02
CA ALA A 671 3.83 0.03 -22.24
C ALA A 671 5.06 -0.76 -22.74
N GLY A 672 4.86 -2.05 -23.03
CA GLY A 672 5.92 -2.95 -23.48
C GLY A 672 6.88 -3.44 -22.40
N LYS A 673 6.71 -3.01 -21.13
CA LYS A 673 7.57 -3.41 -20.01
C LYS A 673 6.81 -3.95 -18.81
N PHE A 674 5.76 -3.27 -18.36
CA PHE A 674 4.96 -3.67 -17.20
C PHE A 674 3.49 -3.32 -17.41
N VAL A 675 2.60 -4.30 -17.30
CA VAL A 675 1.19 -4.18 -17.65
C VAL A 675 0.29 -4.54 -16.44
N PRO A 676 -0.02 -3.58 -15.55
CA PRO A 676 -0.99 -3.81 -14.47
C PRO A 676 -2.41 -4.04 -15.03
N LEU A 677 -3.12 -5.03 -14.50
CA LEU A 677 -4.53 -5.29 -14.74
C LEU A 677 -5.39 -4.58 -13.69
N PHE A 678 -6.64 -4.31 -14.03
CA PHE A 678 -7.62 -3.81 -13.08
C PHE A 678 -8.34 -4.96 -12.42
N GLY A 679 -8.47 -4.97 -11.10
CA GLY A 679 -9.09 -6.09 -10.44
C GLY A 679 -9.47 -5.83 -8.98
N TYR A 680 -10.10 -6.84 -8.41
CA TYR A 680 -10.41 -6.95 -6.99
C TYR A 680 -10.70 -8.41 -6.63
N GLU A 681 -10.59 -8.79 -5.37
CA GLU A 681 -11.04 -10.08 -4.91
C GLU A 681 -12.50 -10.03 -4.45
N ARG A 682 -13.28 -10.98 -4.95
CA ARG A 682 -14.66 -11.20 -4.56
C ARG A 682 -14.76 -12.34 -3.56
N SER A 683 -14.98 -12.02 -2.30
CA SER A 683 -14.82 -12.94 -1.17
C SER A 683 -16.16 -13.50 -0.71
N VAL A 684 -16.57 -14.59 -1.33
CA VAL A 684 -17.75 -15.37 -0.93
C VAL A 684 -17.29 -16.73 -0.41
N GLY A 685 -17.59 -17.06 0.84
CA GLY A 685 -17.16 -18.32 1.43
C GLY A 685 -17.69 -19.57 0.74
N PHE A 686 -17.11 -20.73 1.10
CA PHE A 686 -17.59 -22.03 0.64
C PHE A 686 -19.11 -22.17 0.87
N PRO A 687 -19.86 -22.74 -0.07
CA PRO A 687 -19.45 -23.48 -1.26
C PRO A 687 -19.41 -22.66 -2.58
N ASN A 688 -19.65 -21.36 -2.54
CA ASN A 688 -19.54 -20.53 -3.74
C ASN A 688 -18.09 -20.20 -4.08
N GLY A 689 -17.29 -19.83 -3.12
CA GLY A 689 -15.86 -19.60 -3.24
C GLY A 689 -15.47 -18.16 -3.60
N HIS A 690 -14.27 -17.81 -3.17
CA HIS A 690 -13.59 -16.58 -3.52
C HIS A 690 -13.16 -16.60 -5.00
N ARG A 691 -13.11 -15.43 -5.61
CA ARG A 691 -12.67 -15.25 -7.00
C ARG A 691 -11.91 -13.95 -7.19
N ASN A 692 -10.76 -14.02 -7.79
CA ASN A 692 -10.09 -12.84 -8.33
C ASN A 692 -10.80 -12.40 -9.61
N VAL A 693 -11.22 -11.16 -9.67
CA VAL A 693 -11.92 -10.55 -10.79
C VAL A 693 -10.97 -9.59 -11.50
N MET A 694 -10.74 -9.78 -12.81
CA MET A 694 -9.78 -9.01 -13.59
C MET A 694 -10.41 -8.40 -14.83
N PHE A 695 -9.96 -7.19 -15.18
CA PHE A 695 -10.39 -6.43 -16.34
C PHE A 695 -9.21 -5.86 -17.13
N ALA A 696 -9.35 -5.77 -18.43
CA ALA A 696 -8.43 -5.04 -19.30
C ALA A 696 -8.74 -3.55 -19.38
N ARG A 697 -9.96 -3.13 -19.05
CA ARG A 697 -10.43 -1.75 -19.13
C ARG A 697 -10.80 -1.23 -17.75
N ARG A 698 -10.46 0.02 -17.47
CA ARG A 698 -10.83 0.74 -16.26
C ARG A 698 -12.32 1.09 -16.24
N GLY A 699 -12.89 1.26 -15.05
CA GLY A 699 -14.22 1.81 -14.84
C GLY A 699 -15.30 0.77 -14.56
N ALA A 700 -14.98 -0.53 -14.49
CA ALA A 700 -15.92 -1.51 -13.98
C ALA A 700 -16.16 -1.25 -12.47
N PRO A 701 -17.41 -1.07 -12.02
CA PRO A 701 -17.71 -0.93 -10.60
C PRO A 701 -17.52 -2.29 -9.90
N THR A 702 -17.24 -2.31 -8.62
CA THR A 702 -17.25 -3.56 -7.85
C THR A 702 -18.66 -4.17 -7.86
N TYR A 703 -18.75 -5.47 -8.12
CA TYR A 703 -20.03 -6.18 -8.07
C TYR A 703 -20.36 -6.53 -6.60
N PRO A 704 -21.47 -6.04 -6.06
CA PRO A 704 -21.86 -6.33 -4.69
C PRO A 704 -22.16 -7.82 -4.51
N ILE A 705 -21.92 -8.36 -3.32
CA ILE A 705 -22.26 -9.74 -3.01
C ILE A 705 -23.74 -9.82 -2.60
N PRO A 706 -24.64 -10.46 -3.39
CA PRO A 706 -26.01 -10.59 -2.99
C PRO A 706 -26.15 -11.46 -1.73
N PRO A 707 -27.08 -11.15 -0.81
CA PRO A 707 -27.27 -11.93 0.41
C PRO A 707 -27.60 -13.41 0.17
N GLU A 708 -28.29 -13.73 -0.92
CA GLU A 708 -28.61 -15.10 -1.31
C GLU A 708 -27.38 -15.89 -1.72
N GLU A 709 -26.44 -15.24 -2.40
CA GLU A 709 -25.16 -15.83 -2.78
C GLU A 709 -24.27 -16.03 -1.57
N GLN A 710 -24.17 -15.05 -0.67
CA GLN A 710 -23.42 -15.17 0.57
C GLN A 710 -23.95 -16.28 1.47
N LYS A 711 -25.26 -16.55 1.46
CA LYS A 711 -25.92 -17.66 2.16
C LYS A 711 -25.93 -18.97 1.37
N ALA A 712 -25.22 -19.04 0.26
CA ALA A 712 -25.13 -20.20 -0.64
C ALA A 712 -26.49 -20.71 -1.19
N LYS A 713 -27.51 -19.87 -1.25
CA LYS A 713 -28.83 -20.21 -1.83
C LYS A 713 -28.79 -20.20 -3.36
N VAL A 714 -27.90 -19.40 -3.93
CA VAL A 714 -27.65 -19.29 -5.37
C VAL A 714 -26.14 -19.36 -5.62
N GLY A 715 -25.73 -19.72 -6.84
CA GLY A 715 -24.33 -19.71 -7.27
C GLY A 715 -23.88 -18.36 -7.81
N ALA A 716 -22.79 -18.34 -8.56
CA ALA A 716 -22.13 -17.14 -9.06
C ALA A 716 -22.72 -16.58 -10.38
N LYS A 717 -23.90 -17.01 -10.81
CA LYS A 717 -24.50 -16.62 -12.09
C LYS A 717 -24.59 -15.09 -12.29
N GLY A 718 -24.94 -14.35 -11.24
CA GLY A 718 -25.01 -12.88 -11.31
C GLY A 718 -23.65 -12.25 -11.54
N LEU A 719 -22.58 -12.80 -10.95
CA LEU A 719 -21.20 -12.40 -11.24
C LEU A 719 -20.85 -12.66 -12.71
N TYR A 720 -21.22 -13.81 -13.25
CA TYR A 720 -20.90 -14.13 -14.66
C TYR A 720 -21.61 -13.17 -15.64
N GLU A 721 -22.86 -12.82 -15.41
CA GLU A 721 -23.59 -11.82 -16.21
C GLU A 721 -22.92 -10.43 -16.12
N TYR A 722 -22.49 -10.05 -14.92
CA TYR A 722 -21.73 -8.82 -14.73
C TYR A 722 -20.39 -8.84 -15.48
N LEU A 723 -19.62 -9.93 -15.42
CA LEU A 723 -18.34 -10.06 -16.10
C LEU A 723 -18.50 -10.01 -17.63
N LYS A 724 -19.53 -10.64 -18.18
CA LYS A 724 -19.87 -10.53 -19.61
C LYS A 724 -20.15 -9.10 -20.02
N ARG A 725 -20.91 -8.37 -19.20
CA ARG A 725 -21.25 -6.97 -19.45
C ARG A 725 -20.03 -6.06 -19.48
N TYR A 726 -19.07 -6.25 -18.56
CA TYR A 726 -17.90 -5.38 -18.42
C TYR A 726 -16.63 -5.95 -19.08
N GLY A 727 -16.71 -7.12 -19.70
CA GLY A 727 -15.57 -7.74 -20.37
C GLY A 727 -14.48 -8.22 -19.42
N GLY A 728 -14.83 -8.66 -18.22
CA GLY A 728 -13.91 -9.22 -17.23
C GLY A 728 -13.81 -10.73 -17.25
N ILE A 729 -12.93 -11.26 -16.41
CA ILE A 729 -12.84 -12.69 -16.05
C ILE A 729 -12.85 -12.84 -14.54
N ALA A 730 -13.22 -14.02 -14.07
CA ALA A 730 -13.02 -14.48 -12.71
C ALA A 730 -12.08 -15.67 -12.69
N VAL A 731 -11.32 -15.81 -11.61
CA VAL A 731 -10.42 -16.94 -11.34
C VAL A 731 -10.70 -17.42 -9.92
N SER A 732 -11.30 -18.59 -9.78
CA SER A 732 -11.48 -19.23 -8.47
C SER A 732 -10.13 -19.52 -7.85
N HIS A 733 -9.93 -19.16 -6.57
CA HIS A 733 -8.71 -19.42 -5.84
C HIS A 733 -8.95 -20.23 -4.55
N THR A 734 -7.88 -20.83 -4.02
CA THR A 734 -7.92 -21.71 -2.86
C THR A 734 -9.13 -22.67 -2.86
N PRO A 735 -9.44 -23.32 -3.99
CA PRO A 735 -10.75 -23.95 -4.18
C PRO A 735 -11.02 -25.11 -3.21
N ALA A 736 -9.98 -25.76 -2.66
CA ALA A 736 -10.08 -26.87 -1.72
C ALA A 736 -10.10 -26.44 -0.24
N THR A 737 -10.51 -25.21 0.06
CA THR A 737 -10.57 -24.62 1.43
C THR A 737 -11.96 -24.09 1.77
N ASN A 738 -12.13 -23.56 2.99
CA ASN A 738 -13.38 -22.88 3.40
C ASN A 738 -13.67 -21.58 2.59
N MET A 739 -12.67 -21.07 1.86
CA MET A 739 -12.80 -19.97 0.93
C MET A 739 -13.06 -20.45 -0.50
N GLY A 740 -13.04 -21.76 -0.73
CA GLY A 740 -13.15 -22.39 -2.03
C GLY A 740 -14.56 -22.66 -2.49
N THR A 741 -14.68 -23.47 -3.55
CA THR A 741 -15.95 -23.83 -4.21
C THR A 741 -16.13 -25.35 -4.28
N ASP A 742 -17.40 -25.81 -4.32
CA ASP A 742 -17.75 -27.21 -4.61
C ASP A 742 -18.00 -27.47 -6.10
N TRP A 743 -17.64 -26.51 -6.95
CA TRP A 743 -17.84 -26.55 -8.39
C TRP A 743 -19.30 -26.73 -8.80
N ARG A 744 -20.23 -26.07 -8.06
CA ARG A 744 -21.66 -26.10 -8.35
C ARG A 744 -22.04 -25.42 -9.66
N ASP A 745 -21.22 -24.44 -10.08
CA ASP A 745 -21.36 -23.72 -11.33
C ASP A 745 -19.98 -23.29 -11.88
N ASN A 746 -19.94 -23.03 -13.16
CA ASN A 746 -18.84 -22.43 -13.90
C ASN A 746 -19.37 -21.86 -15.21
N ASP A 747 -18.89 -20.73 -15.63
CA ASP A 747 -19.13 -20.19 -16.98
C ASP A 747 -17.79 -20.08 -17.70
N PRO A 748 -17.53 -20.96 -18.71
CA PRO A 748 -16.23 -21.06 -19.37
C PRO A 748 -15.83 -19.82 -20.17
N GLU A 749 -16.76 -18.89 -20.46
CA GLU A 749 -16.48 -17.63 -21.14
C GLU A 749 -15.80 -16.63 -20.20
N VAL A 750 -16.21 -16.60 -18.94
CA VAL A 750 -15.78 -15.58 -17.96
C VAL A 750 -15.10 -16.14 -16.72
N GLU A 751 -15.13 -17.45 -16.50
CA GLU A 751 -14.32 -18.15 -15.49
C GLU A 751 -13.47 -19.24 -16.14
N PRO A 752 -12.46 -18.85 -16.94
CA PRO A 752 -11.67 -19.78 -17.76
C PRO A 752 -10.52 -20.44 -17.00
N LEU A 753 -10.14 -19.91 -15.83
CA LEU A 753 -8.97 -20.34 -15.07
C LEU A 753 -9.32 -20.66 -13.62
N VAL A 754 -8.44 -21.45 -13.00
CA VAL A 754 -8.38 -21.70 -11.56
C VAL A 754 -6.96 -21.53 -11.05
N GLU A 755 -6.80 -21.02 -9.86
CA GLU A 755 -5.55 -20.99 -9.12
C GLU A 755 -5.25 -22.39 -8.59
N ILE A 756 -4.34 -23.11 -9.25
CA ILE A 756 -3.96 -24.49 -8.86
C ILE A 756 -2.99 -24.50 -7.68
N TYR A 757 -2.24 -23.41 -7.51
CA TYR A 757 -1.30 -23.23 -6.40
C TYR A 757 -1.31 -21.79 -5.92
N GLN A 758 -1.29 -21.63 -4.60
CA GLN A 758 -1.17 -20.35 -3.94
C GLN A 758 0.04 -20.35 -3.02
N GLY A 759 0.90 -19.34 -3.15
CA GLY A 759 2.16 -19.23 -2.40
C GLY A 759 1.96 -19.15 -0.89
N ASP A 760 0.90 -18.48 -0.44
CA ASP A 760 0.54 -18.38 0.97
C ASP A 760 -0.14 -19.66 1.51
N ARG A 761 -0.50 -20.63 0.67
CA ARG A 761 -1.22 -21.85 1.07
C ARG A 761 -0.63 -23.11 0.46
N VAL A 762 -1.33 -23.73 -0.49
CA VAL A 762 -1.03 -25.06 -1.02
C VAL A 762 -1.51 -25.24 -2.45
N SER A 763 -1.17 -26.40 -3.03
CA SER A 763 -1.74 -26.88 -4.28
C SER A 763 -3.18 -27.38 -4.08
N ALA A 764 -4.02 -27.04 -5.04
CA ALA A 764 -5.40 -27.52 -5.13
C ALA A 764 -5.62 -28.55 -6.25
N GLU A 765 -4.56 -29.21 -6.73
CA GLU A 765 -4.63 -30.14 -7.88
C GLU A 765 -5.57 -31.32 -7.58
N HIS A 766 -5.23 -32.19 -6.64
CA HIS A 766 -6.04 -33.29 -6.13
C HIS A 766 -5.53 -33.73 -4.76
N GLU A 767 -6.34 -34.47 -4.01
CA GLU A 767 -5.92 -35.03 -2.71
C GLU A 767 -4.73 -36.00 -2.91
N GLY A 768 -3.66 -35.78 -2.14
CA GLY A 768 -2.41 -36.55 -2.24
C GLY A 768 -1.45 -36.10 -3.34
N ALA A 769 -1.77 -35.04 -4.11
CA ALA A 769 -0.80 -34.43 -5.02
C ALA A 769 0.33 -33.77 -4.23
N PRO A 770 1.51 -33.56 -4.87
CA PRO A 770 2.58 -32.79 -4.25
C PRO A 770 2.11 -31.39 -3.82
N LYS A 771 2.52 -30.96 -2.62
CA LYS A 771 2.12 -29.69 -2.01
C LYS A 771 0.61 -29.54 -1.77
N ALA A 772 -0.22 -30.54 -1.98
CA ALA A 772 -1.64 -30.48 -1.65
C ALA A 772 -1.88 -30.64 -0.15
N ALA A 773 -2.86 -29.91 0.37
CA ALA A 773 -3.31 -30.12 1.75
C ALA A 773 -3.87 -31.53 1.95
N SER A 774 -3.68 -32.08 3.12
CA SER A 774 -4.29 -33.32 3.55
C SER A 774 -5.21 -33.11 4.74
N ARG A 775 -6.06 -34.08 5.02
CA ARG A 775 -6.95 -34.03 6.18
C ARG A 775 -6.19 -33.92 7.52
N GLY A 776 -4.95 -34.42 7.57
CA GLY A 776 -4.09 -34.33 8.75
C GLY A 776 -3.49 -32.94 8.97
N ASP A 777 -3.41 -32.14 7.91
CA ASP A 777 -2.75 -30.82 7.92
C ASP A 777 -3.72 -29.66 8.15
N ILE A 778 -4.97 -29.95 8.43
CA ILE A 778 -6.07 -28.99 8.56
C ILE A 778 -5.78 -27.86 9.57
N THR A 779 -4.93 -28.11 10.56
CA THR A 779 -4.52 -27.15 11.58
C THR A 779 -3.33 -26.31 11.17
N SER A 780 -2.57 -26.74 10.17
CA SER A 780 -1.37 -26.05 9.67
C SER A 780 -1.66 -25.14 8.47
N HIS A 781 -2.85 -25.27 7.84
CA HIS A 781 -3.26 -24.44 6.69
C HIS A 781 -4.33 -23.45 7.09
N ALA A 782 -4.04 -22.18 6.87
CA ALA A 782 -5.05 -21.15 6.93
C ALA A 782 -6.14 -21.46 5.88
N GLY A 783 -7.42 -21.46 6.32
CA GLY A 783 -8.55 -21.65 5.43
C GLY A 783 -9.22 -23.03 5.47
N GLY A 784 -8.67 -24.04 6.15
CA GLY A 784 -9.31 -25.36 6.33
C GLY A 784 -9.17 -26.28 5.11
N PHE A 785 -9.94 -27.40 5.10
CA PHE A 785 -9.84 -28.45 4.11
C PHE A 785 -11.22 -28.82 3.56
N ARG A 786 -11.39 -28.67 2.24
CA ARG A 786 -12.62 -28.97 1.48
C ARG A 786 -12.26 -29.77 0.22
N PRO A 787 -12.19 -31.10 0.32
CA PRO A 787 -11.75 -31.93 -0.80
C PRO A 787 -12.64 -31.83 -2.03
N GLU A 788 -13.90 -31.40 -1.86
CA GLU A 788 -14.83 -31.14 -2.98
C GLU A 788 -14.28 -30.10 -3.98
N GLY A 789 -13.47 -29.17 -3.47
CA GLY A 789 -12.93 -28.05 -4.25
C GLY A 789 -11.70 -28.39 -5.10
N TYR A 790 -11.11 -29.58 -4.99
CA TYR A 790 -9.97 -29.90 -5.82
C TYR A 790 -10.25 -29.76 -7.32
N VAL A 791 -9.26 -29.30 -8.06
CA VAL A 791 -9.34 -28.99 -9.51
C VAL A 791 -9.74 -30.22 -10.34
N TRP A 792 -9.26 -31.42 -9.96
CA TRP A 792 -9.67 -32.66 -10.61
C TRP A 792 -11.18 -32.88 -10.55
N ASN A 793 -11.86 -32.45 -9.50
CA ASN A 793 -13.31 -32.54 -9.41
C ASN A 793 -14.04 -31.61 -10.40
N ALA A 794 -13.48 -30.42 -10.65
CA ALA A 794 -13.99 -29.53 -11.69
C ALA A 794 -13.84 -30.13 -13.09
N TRP A 795 -12.68 -30.68 -13.40
CA TRP A 795 -12.42 -31.32 -14.68
C TRP A 795 -13.26 -32.59 -14.85
N ALA A 796 -13.52 -33.35 -13.76
CA ALA A 796 -14.43 -34.50 -13.81
C ALA A 796 -15.90 -34.12 -14.13
N LYS A 797 -16.32 -32.89 -13.75
CA LYS A 797 -17.63 -32.32 -14.12
C LYS A 797 -17.65 -31.80 -15.58
N GLY A 798 -16.53 -31.86 -16.29
CA GLY A 798 -16.41 -31.40 -17.68
C GLY A 798 -16.08 -29.92 -17.83
N TYR A 799 -15.76 -29.21 -16.73
CA TYR A 799 -15.36 -27.80 -16.79
C TYR A 799 -14.02 -27.64 -17.48
N LYS A 800 -13.90 -26.62 -18.34
CA LYS A 800 -12.71 -26.34 -19.14
C LYS A 800 -11.89 -25.23 -18.45
N LEU A 801 -11.30 -25.57 -17.31
CA LEU A 801 -10.48 -24.64 -16.54
C LEU A 801 -9.00 -24.83 -16.85
N GLY A 802 -8.35 -23.81 -17.37
CA GLY A 802 -6.89 -23.70 -17.35
C GLY A 802 -6.40 -23.39 -15.93
N VAL A 803 -5.09 -23.35 -15.75
CA VAL A 803 -4.50 -23.15 -14.43
C VAL A 803 -3.52 -21.98 -14.41
N GLN A 804 -3.39 -21.38 -13.22
CA GLN A 804 -2.39 -20.39 -12.88
C GLN A 804 -1.95 -20.58 -11.43
N ALA A 805 -0.88 -19.89 -11.00
CA ALA A 805 -0.47 -19.78 -9.61
C ALA A 805 -0.35 -18.31 -9.22
N SER A 806 -0.47 -17.97 -7.95
CA SER A 806 -0.41 -16.61 -7.44
C SER A 806 -0.02 -16.54 -5.96
N SER A 807 0.20 -15.34 -5.45
CA SER A 807 0.77 -15.14 -4.13
C SER A 807 -0.25 -15.07 -3.00
N ASP A 808 -1.33 -14.31 -3.15
CA ASP A 808 -2.25 -13.87 -2.12
C ASP A 808 -1.64 -12.77 -1.24
N HIS A 809 -0.92 -13.11 -0.21
CA HIS A 809 -0.33 -12.20 0.76
C HIS A 809 1.21 -12.24 0.73
N LEU A 810 1.83 -11.28 1.42
CA LEU A 810 3.27 -11.13 1.57
C LEU A 810 3.99 -10.99 0.21
N SER A 811 5.25 -11.26 0.11
CA SER A 811 5.97 -11.15 -1.15
C SER A 811 5.91 -12.39 -2.01
N THR A 812 5.71 -13.53 -1.43
CA THR A 812 5.58 -14.85 -2.08
C THR A 812 6.25 -14.96 -3.44
N HIS A 813 7.54 -14.77 -3.46
CA HIS A 813 8.39 -14.71 -4.65
C HIS A 813 8.47 -16.05 -5.44
N ILE A 814 7.59 -16.96 -5.13
CA ILE A 814 7.56 -18.34 -5.65
C ILE A 814 6.19 -18.74 -6.19
N SER A 815 5.41 -17.82 -6.71
CA SER A 815 4.08 -18.15 -7.19
C SER A 815 3.71 -17.24 -8.37
N TYR A 816 3.74 -17.82 -9.59
CA TYR A 816 3.62 -17.04 -10.82
C TYR A 816 2.50 -17.55 -11.71
N ALA A 817 1.67 -16.61 -12.16
CA ALA A 817 0.78 -16.78 -13.30
C ALA A 817 1.61 -16.57 -14.58
N CYS A 818 1.91 -17.65 -15.27
CA CYS A 818 2.64 -17.60 -16.53
C CYS A 818 1.64 -17.63 -17.69
N THR A 819 1.44 -16.48 -18.36
CA THR A 819 0.47 -16.32 -19.45
C THR A 819 1.18 -16.33 -20.81
N ILE A 820 0.69 -17.15 -21.74
CA ILE A 820 1.24 -17.31 -23.09
C ILE A 820 0.42 -16.44 -24.04
N ALA A 821 0.92 -15.26 -24.37
CA ALA A 821 0.20 -14.26 -25.16
C ALA A 821 1.00 -13.82 -26.39
N ALA A 822 0.29 -13.47 -27.46
CA ALA A 822 0.86 -12.89 -28.66
C ALA A 822 1.05 -11.38 -28.56
N GLU A 823 0.26 -10.72 -27.70
CA GLU A 823 0.30 -9.28 -27.50
C GLU A 823 0.51 -8.95 -26.02
N PHE A 824 1.48 -8.10 -25.74
CA PHE A 824 1.77 -7.62 -24.39
C PHE A 824 0.98 -6.35 -24.08
N THR A 825 -0.31 -6.52 -23.94
CA THR A 825 -1.27 -5.48 -23.56
C THR A 825 -2.25 -6.05 -22.54
N ARG A 826 -2.96 -5.19 -21.79
CA ARG A 826 -4.02 -5.65 -20.88
C ARG A 826 -5.03 -6.56 -21.57
N GLN A 827 -5.46 -6.19 -22.79
CA GLN A 827 -6.42 -6.98 -23.56
C GLN A 827 -5.80 -8.30 -24.04
N GLY A 828 -4.57 -8.27 -24.56
CA GLY A 828 -3.87 -9.47 -25.03
C GLY A 828 -3.63 -10.49 -23.92
N LEU A 829 -3.26 -10.04 -22.71
CA LEU A 829 -3.13 -10.90 -21.53
C LEU A 829 -4.48 -11.51 -21.14
N LEU A 830 -5.53 -10.68 -21.06
CA LEU A 830 -6.87 -11.16 -20.69
C LEU A 830 -7.45 -12.14 -21.71
N ASP A 831 -7.20 -11.92 -23.00
CA ASP A 831 -7.64 -12.82 -24.08
C ASP A 831 -6.89 -14.15 -24.06
N ALA A 832 -5.58 -14.13 -23.74
CA ALA A 832 -4.80 -15.35 -23.51
C ALA A 832 -5.32 -16.13 -22.28
N MET A 833 -5.64 -15.44 -21.19
CA MET A 833 -6.27 -16.05 -20.01
C MET A 833 -7.64 -16.67 -20.34
N ARG A 834 -8.48 -16.00 -21.14
CA ARG A 834 -9.74 -16.57 -21.64
C ARG A 834 -9.54 -17.81 -22.50
N ALA A 835 -8.50 -17.82 -23.30
CA ALA A 835 -8.10 -18.99 -24.07
C ALA A 835 -7.43 -20.07 -23.22
N ARG A 836 -7.23 -19.83 -21.91
CA ARG A 836 -6.53 -20.73 -20.97
C ARG A 836 -5.06 -20.97 -21.34
N HIS A 837 -4.48 -20.12 -22.18
CA HIS A 837 -3.07 -20.16 -22.56
C HIS A 837 -2.24 -19.68 -21.37
N SER A 838 -2.13 -20.52 -20.35
CA SER A 838 -1.45 -20.22 -19.10
C SER A 838 -0.95 -21.50 -18.41
N TYR A 839 -0.01 -21.33 -17.51
CA TYR A 839 0.41 -22.34 -16.57
C TYR A 839 0.76 -21.69 -15.22
N GLY A 840 0.69 -22.46 -14.14
CA GLY A 840 1.13 -22.04 -12.82
C GLY A 840 2.54 -22.55 -12.55
N ALA A 841 3.38 -21.75 -11.91
CA ALA A 841 4.71 -22.13 -11.50
C ALA A 841 5.08 -21.56 -10.13
N THR A 842 5.91 -22.29 -9.39
CA THR A 842 6.42 -21.84 -8.09
C THR A 842 7.83 -21.23 -8.18
N ASP A 843 8.39 -21.18 -9.36
CA ASP A 843 9.68 -20.56 -9.68
C ASP A 843 9.72 -20.20 -11.18
N ASN A 844 10.82 -19.62 -11.65
CA ASN A 844 11.03 -19.23 -13.05
C ASN A 844 11.22 -20.44 -13.98
N ILE A 845 10.27 -21.36 -13.93
CA ILE A 845 10.25 -22.60 -14.73
C ILE A 845 9.56 -22.31 -16.06
N LEU A 846 10.26 -22.50 -17.16
CA LEU A 846 9.65 -22.47 -18.49
C LEU A 846 9.00 -23.82 -18.79
N LEU A 847 7.72 -23.79 -19.14
CA LEU A 847 6.95 -24.98 -19.52
C LEU A 847 6.22 -24.74 -20.85
N ASP A 848 6.76 -25.32 -21.93
CA ASP A 848 6.10 -25.38 -23.23
C ASP A 848 5.54 -26.78 -23.40
N TYR A 849 4.23 -26.89 -23.48
CA TYR A 849 3.49 -28.10 -23.68
C TYR A 849 2.50 -27.96 -24.86
N ARG A 850 2.59 -28.84 -25.83
CA ARG A 850 1.75 -28.82 -27.03
C ARG A 850 1.30 -30.23 -27.45
N ILE A 851 0.18 -30.27 -28.17
CA ILE A 851 -0.27 -31.46 -28.86
C ILE A 851 -0.13 -31.22 -30.35
N VAL A 852 0.52 -32.17 -31.06
CA VAL A 852 0.74 -32.16 -32.50
C VAL A 852 -0.08 -33.29 -33.12
N ALA A 853 -0.97 -32.95 -34.06
CA ALA A 853 -1.83 -33.88 -34.77
C ALA A 853 -1.81 -33.55 -36.27
N GLY A 854 -1.04 -34.34 -37.04
CA GLY A 854 -0.77 -34.04 -38.44
C GLY A 854 0.03 -32.75 -38.62
N ASP A 855 -0.55 -31.79 -39.32
CA ASP A 855 0.00 -30.44 -39.56
C ASP A 855 -0.47 -29.39 -38.57
N ARG A 856 -1.26 -29.78 -37.57
CA ARG A 856 -1.80 -28.86 -36.55
C ARG A 856 -1.12 -29.00 -35.23
N GLU A 857 -0.88 -27.87 -34.61
CA GLU A 857 -0.41 -27.76 -33.22
C GLU A 857 -1.49 -27.12 -32.35
N TYR A 858 -1.63 -27.61 -31.14
CA TYR A 858 -2.55 -27.09 -30.12
C TYR A 858 -1.74 -26.71 -28.87
N LEU A 859 -1.94 -25.48 -28.37
CA LEU A 859 -1.29 -24.97 -27.19
C LEU A 859 -2.01 -25.45 -25.94
N GLN A 860 -1.30 -25.46 -24.81
CA GLN A 860 -1.93 -25.65 -23.50
C GLN A 860 -3.10 -24.68 -23.33
N GLY A 861 -4.26 -25.21 -22.91
CA GLY A 861 -5.54 -24.47 -22.83
C GLY A 861 -6.50 -24.71 -23.99
N ASP A 862 -6.03 -25.23 -25.14
CA ASP A 862 -6.86 -25.43 -26.32
C ASP A 862 -7.87 -26.59 -26.17
N ILE A 863 -8.94 -26.52 -26.95
CA ILE A 863 -9.93 -27.58 -27.14
C ILE A 863 -9.80 -28.05 -28.59
N ALA A 864 -9.40 -29.30 -28.79
CA ALA A 864 -9.04 -29.87 -30.10
C ALA A 864 -10.00 -30.98 -30.50
N GLU A 865 -10.41 -31.03 -31.77
CA GLU A 865 -11.05 -32.19 -32.38
C GLU A 865 -9.98 -32.99 -33.16
N ILE A 866 -9.61 -34.18 -32.68
CA ILE A 866 -8.55 -34.99 -33.24
C ILE A 866 -9.06 -36.41 -33.47
N ARG A 867 -9.23 -36.82 -34.74
CA ARG A 867 -9.70 -38.17 -35.13
C ARG A 867 -8.56 -39.15 -35.35
N GLY A 868 -7.36 -38.65 -35.61
CA GLY A 868 -6.17 -39.45 -35.89
C GLY A 868 -5.26 -39.66 -34.68
N GLY A 869 -4.04 -40.11 -34.93
CA GLY A 869 -2.97 -40.15 -33.94
C GLY A 869 -2.45 -38.73 -33.63
N PHE A 870 -1.93 -38.55 -32.45
CA PHE A 870 -1.29 -37.31 -32.02
C PHE A 870 -0.14 -37.59 -31.05
N SER A 871 0.72 -36.60 -30.90
CA SER A 871 1.83 -36.66 -29.96
C SER A 871 1.84 -35.42 -29.05
N LEU A 872 2.28 -35.61 -27.83
CA LEU A 872 2.52 -34.57 -26.86
C LEU A 872 3.98 -34.16 -26.93
N VAL A 873 4.25 -32.91 -27.21
CA VAL A 873 5.60 -32.31 -27.18
C VAL A 873 5.73 -31.55 -25.87
N VAL A 874 6.74 -31.89 -25.09
CA VAL A 874 7.01 -31.30 -23.77
C VAL A 874 8.41 -30.75 -23.76
N LYS A 875 8.55 -29.46 -23.49
CA LYS A 875 9.82 -28.80 -23.25
C LYS A 875 9.79 -28.11 -21.91
N VAL A 876 10.74 -28.40 -21.03
CA VAL A 876 10.90 -27.82 -19.72
C VAL A 876 12.30 -27.28 -19.58
N ILE A 877 12.41 -26.02 -19.11
CA ILE A 877 13.68 -25.45 -18.67
C ILE A 877 13.48 -25.01 -17.21
N GLY A 878 14.10 -25.76 -16.30
CA GLY A 878 14.01 -25.51 -14.86
C GLY A 878 15.06 -24.51 -14.37
N THR A 879 14.87 -24.06 -13.14
CA THR A 879 15.87 -23.32 -12.36
C THR A 879 16.83 -24.28 -11.63
N ALA A 880 16.39 -25.53 -11.45
CA ALA A 880 17.15 -26.66 -10.92
C ALA A 880 16.90 -27.94 -11.75
N PRO A 881 17.67 -29.03 -11.56
CA PRO A 881 17.40 -30.29 -12.21
C PRO A 881 15.99 -30.81 -11.96
N ILE A 882 15.39 -31.42 -12.99
CA ILE A 882 14.01 -31.93 -12.93
C ILE A 882 14.00 -33.29 -12.25
N ARG A 883 13.31 -33.40 -11.11
CA ARG A 883 13.09 -34.67 -10.42
C ARG A 883 12.14 -35.56 -11.18
N GLN A 884 11.02 -34.96 -11.65
CA GLN A 884 9.95 -35.71 -12.29
C GLN A 884 9.12 -34.84 -13.24
N ILE A 885 8.72 -35.40 -14.35
CA ILE A 885 7.69 -34.86 -15.25
C ILE A 885 6.61 -35.93 -15.41
N ASP A 886 5.36 -35.55 -15.10
CA ASP A 886 4.18 -36.39 -15.28
C ASP A 886 3.34 -35.88 -16.46
N ILE A 887 2.95 -36.75 -17.35
CA ILE A 887 1.85 -36.55 -18.31
C ILE A 887 0.63 -37.22 -17.69
N ILE A 888 -0.41 -36.42 -17.45
CA ILE A 888 -1.63 -36.88 -16.78
C ILE A 888 -2.79 -36.77 -17.79
N ARG A 889 -3.54 -37.88 -17.97
CA ARG A 889 -4.73 -37.95 -18.82
C ARG A 889 -5.95 -38.29 -18.00
N SER A 890 -6.91 -37.40 -17.92
CA SER A 890 -8.22 -37.65 -17.29
C SER A 890 -8.09 -38.38 -15.92
N HIS A 891 -7.37 -37.79 -14.97
CA HIS A 891 -7.04 -38.31 -13.62
C HIS A 891 -6.09 -39.53 -13.59
N THR A 892 -5.45 -39.89 -14.68
CA THR A 892 -4.53 -41.04 -14.73
C THR A 892 -3.12 -40.56 -15.09
N TYR A 893 -2.15 -40.95 -14.25
CA TYR A 893 -0.73 -40.74 -14.57
C TYR A 893 -0.37 -41.68 -15.74
N LEU A 894 -0.31 -41.11 -16.93
CA LEU A 894 -0.13 -41.88 -18.18
C LEU A 894 1.33 -42.17 -18.44
N HIS A 895 2.20 -41.21 -18.17
CA HIS A 895 3.64 -41.33 -18.42
C HIS A 895 4.42 -40.50 -17.43
N THR A 896 5.46 -41.09 -16.84
CA THR A 896 6.31 -40.40 -15.86
C THR A 896 7.77 -40.54 -16.26
N ARG A 897 8.53 -39.47 -16.27
CA ARG A 897 9.97 -39.45 -16.45
C ARG A 897 10.64 -38.89 -15.20
N GLN A 898 11.73 -39.47 -14.76
CA GLN A 898 12.41 -39.11 -13.52
C GLN A 898 13.90 -38.90 -13.70
N ASN A 899 14.54 -38.21 -12.76
CA ASN A 899 15.98 -37.96 -12.66
C ASN A 899 16.56 -37.34 -13.93
N LEU A 900 15.98 -36.24 -14.36
CA LEU A 900 16.28 -35.56 -15.61
C LEU A 900 17.27 -34.40 -15.40
N GLY A 901 17.83 -33.88 -16.46
CA GLY A 901 18.62 -32.65 -16.42
C GLY A 901 17.76 -31.42 -16.14
N GLN A 902 18.39 -30.26 -16.12
CA GLN A 902 17.71 -28.98 -15.92
C GLN A 902 16.88 -28.57 -17.15
N GLU A 903 17.33 -28.95 -18.35
CA GLU A 903 16.61 -28.75 -19.61
C GLU A 903 16.21 -30.10 -20.17
N VAL A 904 14.93 -30.24 -20.50
CA VAL A 904 14.35 -31.51 -20.98
C VAL A 904 13.38 -31.23 -22.11
N GLU A 905 13.56 -31.95 -23.22
CA GLU A 905 12.63 -31.93 -24.34
C GLU A 905 12.37 -33.37 -24.81
N PHE A 906 11.11 -33.72 -25.01
CA PHE A 906 10.72 -35.01 -25.49
C PHE A 906 9.33 -35.01 -26.12
N THR A 907 9.09 -36.06 -26.92
CA THR A 907 7.76 -36.32 -27.48
C THR A 907 7.23 -37.62 -26.88
N PHE A 908 5.95 -37.63 -26.54
CA PHE A 908 5.21 -38.78 -26.06
C PHE A 908 3.99 -39.02 -26.97
N THR A 909 3.77 -40.25 -27.42
CA THR A 909 2.60 -40.61 -28.21
C THR A 909 1.70 -41.52 -27.40
N ASP A 910 0.44 -41.12 -27.22
CA ASP A 910 -0.56 -41.97 -26.58
C ASP A 910 -1.11 -42.95 -27.64
N ASN A 911 -0.68 -44.23 -27.52
CA ASN A 911 -1.11 -45.29 -28.41
C ASN A 911 -2.52 -45.83 -28.12
N GLN A 912 -3.11 -45.44 -27.00
CA GLN A 912 -4.42 -45.87 -26.54
C GLN A 912 -5.24 -44.70 -26.01
N PRO A 913 -5.50 -43.68 -26.87
CA PRO A 913 -6.27 -42.52 -26.40
C PRO A 913 -7.72 -42.93 -26.11
N LEU A 914 -8.32 -42.26 -25.09
CA LEU A 914 -9.69 -42.55 -24.70
C LEU A 914 -10.69 -42.13 -25.79
N PRO A 915 -11.80 -42.88 -25.97
CA PRO A 915 -12.89 -42.46 -26.85
C PRO A 915 -13.64 -41.27 -26.21
N GLY A 916 -14.23 -40.43 -27.06
CA GLY A 916 -14.99 -39.23 -26.61
C GLY A 916 -14.07 -38.10 -26.20
N GLU A 917 -14.37 -37.48 -25.08
CA GLU A 917 -13.57 -36.35 -24.59
C GLU A 917 -12.59 -36.78 -23.49
N SER A 918 -11.36 -36.35 -23.64
CA SER A 918 -10.29 -36.52 -22.64
C SER A 918 -9.45 -35.24 -22.57
N TYR A 919 -8.70 -35.08 -21.51
CA TYR A 919 -7.76 -33.97 -21.38
C TYR A 919 -6.39 -34.46 -20.96
N TYR A 920 -5.35 -33.73 -21.37
CA TYR A 920 -3.96 -34.01 -21.02
C TYR A 920 -3.31 -32.76 -20.45
N TYR A 921 -2.56 -32.90 -19.37
CA TYR A 921 -1.73 -31.83 -18.84
C TYR A 921 -0.40 -32.37 -18.33
N VAL A 922 0.55 -31.46 -18.15
CA VAL A 922 1.90 -31.75 -17.68
C VAL A 922 2.12 -31.15 -16.31
N ARG A 923 2.66 -31.95 -15.39
CA ARG A 923 3.16 -31.46 -14.10
C ARG A 923 4.66 -31.71 -14.03
N VAL A 924 5.40 -30.65 -13.60
CA VAL A 924 6.85 -30.67 -13.43
C VAL A 924 7.18 -30.54 -11.95
N GLN A 925 8.14 -31.30 -11.47
CA GLN A 925 8.69 -31.19 -10.12
C GLN A 925 10.22 -31.21 -10.20
N GLN A 926 10.86 -30.18 -9.64
CA GLN A 926 12.32 -30.06 -9.55
C GLN A 926 12.85 -30.75 -8.27
N VAL A 927 14.20 -30.90 -8.19
CA VAL A 927 14.87 -31.52 -7.03
C VAL A 927 14.79 -30.63 -5.78
N ASP A 928 14.65 -29.32 -5.95
CA ASP A 928 14.44 -28.31 -4.92
C ASP A 928 12.96 -28.10 -4.54
N GLU A 929 12.09 -29.03 -5.03
CA GLU A 929 10.65 -29.03 -4.78
C GLU A 929 9.84 -27.94 -5.46
N GLN A 930 10.47 -27.12 -6.32
CA GLN A 930 9.72 -26.18 -7.15
C GLN A 930 8.97 -26.90 -8.26
N MET A 931 7.82 -26.35 -8.66
CA MET A 931 6.86 -27.04 -9.52
C MET A 931 6.29 -26.13 -10.60
N ALA A 932 5.77 -26.77 -11.65
CA ALA A 932 4.91 -26.12 -12.64
C ALA A 932 3.79 -27.08 -13.12
N TRP A 933 2.63 -26.51 -13.44
CA TRP A 933 1.43 -27.20 -13.92
C TRP A 933 0.94 -26.52 -15.19
N SER A 934 0.88 -27.24 -16.32
CA SER A 934 0.30 -26.70 -17.55
C SER A 934 -1.23 -26.67 -17.45
N SER A 935 -1.87 -25.74 -18.17
CA SER A 935 -3.28 -25.86 -18.50
C SER A 935 -3.52 -27.14 -19.34
N PRO A 936 -4.63 -27.86 -19.15
CA PRO A 936 -4.95 -29.02 -19.99
C PRO A 936 -5.19 -28.64 -21.45
N ILE A 937 -4.91 -29.59 -22.35
CA ILE A 937 -5.48 -29.59 -23.71
C ILE A 937 -6.57 -30.63 -23.73
N TRP A 938 -7.79 -30.21 -24.09
CA TRP A 938 -8.94 -31.11 -24.21
C TRP A 938 -9.03 -31.66 -25.64
N ILE A 939 -9.19 -32.98 -25.77
CA ILE A 939 -9.32 -33.67 -27.06
C ILE A 939 -10.71 -34.29 -27.13
N ARG A 940 -11.40 -34.04 -28.24
CA ARG A 940 -12.63 -34.73 -28.66
C ARG A 940 -12.30 -35.62 -29.80
N ARG A 941 -12.73 -36.92 -29.73
CA ARG A 941 -12.50 -37.94 -30.73
C ARG A 941 -13.77 -38.39 -31.38
#